data_82b0dad10bb96d0434c6f5dde614a113
#
_entry.id   82b0dad10bb96d0434c6f5dde614a113
#
_cell.length_a   1.000
_cell.length_b   1.000
_cell.length_c   1.000
_cell.angle_alpha   90.00
_cell.angle_beta   90.00
_cell.angle_gamma   90.00
#
_symmetry.space_group_name_H-M   'P 1'
#
loop_
_entity.id
_entity.type
_entity.pdbx_description
1 polymer ?
#
loop_
_entity_poly.entity_id
_entity_poly.type
_entity_poly.pdbx_seq_one_letter_code
_entity_poly.pdbx_strand_id
1 'polypeptide(L)'
;MTSEDEVRETNIGRVIEHQIGEEMKESYINYAMSVIIGRALPDVRDGLKPVHRRILYGMHAGGHTHDKTFTKSARSVGEVMGKFHPHGDSSIYDTMVRMAQDFSLRYPLVDGQGNFGSIDGDPPAAMRYTESRLDRLANSLLADIEKNTVDFQPNFDDSENEPSVLPAGMPNLLLNGSDGIAVGMATKIPPHNLNEMTEAIKMHIGVILETELDSKNPDKPPEIGVGEYMKLIQGPDFPTGATIYGIDGIRDMYETGHGKFHVRSDCLVEENGADKRIIVNAIPYQVKKAEMLEKIAKLVSSEQVKGIRDIRDESSKEGIRVVIEVKQNADPHAVLNQLYKSSRLQESYSANMMGIINGQPVQLTLPIILHTWVRHREGVIERRTQFELAKAEARIHLLEGLLIVAQHGRDITDIIRDCEDYAEVHQRLADKYGMSEIQTKAVYEMPLGRLTKQSVGKLEKEQGELAISVNRYNEILASRTEILTIVIDELQDITNRHGDTRRTHIDPMPLSMDREDLIEEKPIVISLSQENYLRHTPIEAFRLQNRAGTGLKGVTTKDEDVPQSVHACFSKDRLLIFTDQGRVYGLRAWETPETSRQAKGRHVKNLLEGFRDEENVVAILPVNREMLENHEGIYLMFATRSGRAKRTALSEYAKINRNGKYAIKLVDDDALVAVRTFRTGDEVVFISAKGRACRFFGEEARSQGRVSQGVKGMSFKHEGDRVAGMIVTNNPDTYILTVSRHGMGKRTKMGTAKKIPDLDSEGVQKVDKHDEPKMKTDGYRRTKRGAKGVKTMLIDDEDEIVTVRHIPDLDDQLFLLAQSGMMIRIRASQTKETTGRVTRGTRLMELRERDKDGKRGNKFSDEIIGVARLPAELLDDEENEVLDDVIGSEEE
;
A
#
# COMPACT_ATOMS: atom_id res chain seq x y z
N MET A 1 -15.17 -0.79 -56.10
CA MET A 1 -14.22 -1.00 -57.21
C MET A 1 -13.25 -2.03 -56.66
N THR A 2 -13.44 -3.24 -57.04
CA THR A 2 -12.63 -4.41 -56.68
C THR A 2 -11.35 -4.32 -57.48
N SER A 3 -10.20 -4.20 -56.81
CA SER A 3 -8.87 -4.33 -57.43
C SER A 3 -8.69 -5.78 -57.83
N GLU A 4 -8.63 -6.04 -59.15
CA GLU A 4 -8.17 -7.31 -59.70
C GLU A 4 -6.74 -7.52 -59.27
N ASP A 5 -6.50 -8.57 -58.50
CA ASP A 5 -5.17 -9.02 -58.10
C ASP A 5 -4.38 -9.41 -59.36
N GLU A 6 -3.34 -8.67 -59.74
CA GLU A 6 -2.40 -9.05 -60.81
C GLU A 6 -1.60 -10.28 -60.37
N VAL A 7 -2.02 -11.42 -60.94
CA VAL A 7 -1.31 -12.69 -60.77
C VAL A 7 -0.16 -12.77 -61.77
N ARG A 8 1.06 -12.72 -61.29
CA ARG A 8 2.28 -13.01 -62.11
C ARG A 8 2.62 -14.48 -62.00
N GLU A 9 2.52 -15.21 -63.12
CA GLU A 9 3.05 -16.59 -63.20
C GLU A 9 4.57 -16.54 -63.40
N THR A 10 5.29 -17.11 -62.44
CA THR A 10 6.73 -17.34 -62.52
C THR A 10 7.02 -18.84 -62.54
N ASN A 11 8.24 -19.25 -62.99
CA ASN A 11 8.68 -20.65 -62.99
C ASN A 11 8.77 -21.27 -61.56
N ILE A 12 8.43 -20.53 -60.53
CA ILE A 12 8.48 -20.93 -59.10
C ILE A 12 7.08 -21.13 -58.52
N GLY A 13 6.02 -20.93 -59.29
CA GLY A 13 4.61 -21.04 -58.84
C GLY A 13 3.86 -19.72 -58.92
N ARG A 14 2.65 -19.68 -58.40
CA ARG A 14 1.76 -18.51 -58.39
C ARG A 14 2.19 -17.53 -57.31
N VAL A 15 2.67 -16.33 -57.71
CA VAL A 15 2.98 -15.24 -56.77
C VAL A 15 1.80 -14.31 -56.66
N ILE A 16 1.30 -14.14 -55.42
CA ILE A 16 0.25 -13.19 -55.09
C ILE A 16 0.88 -12.02 -54.36
N GLU A 17 0.64 -10.80 -54.83
CA GLU A 17 1.06 -9.60 -54.10
C GLU A 17 0.15 -9.41 -52.88
N HIS A 18 0.77 -9.42 -51.66
CA HIS A 18 0.11 -9.16 -50.42
C HIS A 18 0.78 -8.02 -49.69
N GLN A 19 -0.02 -7.06 -49.15
CA GLN A 19 0.57 -5.93 -48.45
C GLN A 19 1.15 -6.39 -47.11
N ILE A 20 2.41 -6.12 -46.87
CA ILE A 20 3.12 -6.52 -45.64
C ILE A 20 2.41 -6.02 -44.36
N GLY A 21 1.72 -4.87 -44.42
CA GLY A 21 0.96 -4.32 -43.31
C GLY A 21 -0.28 -5.15 -42.96
N GLU A 22 -0.95 -5.74 -43.96
CA GLU A 22 -2.11 -6.61 -43.77
C GLU A 22 -1.67 -7.99 -43.26
N GLU A 23 -0.62 -8.57 -43.86
CA GLU A 23 -0.05 -9.82 -43.39
C GLU A 23 0.45 -9.73 -41.94
N MET A 24 1.18 -8.66 -41.60
CA MET A 24 1.63 -8.43 -40.22
C MET A 24 0.46 -8.29 -39.24
N LYS A 25 -0.60 -7.61 -39.65
CA LYS A 25 -1.79 -7.42 -38.80
C LYS A 25 -2.48 -8.77 -38.54
N GLU A 26 -2.71 -9.55 -39.58
CA GLU A 26 -3.36 -10.86 -39.48
C GLU A 26 -2.50 -11.85 -38.68
N SER A 27 -1.22 -11.95 -39.00
CA SER A 27 -0.27 -12.81 -38.29
C SER A 27 -0.13 -12.39 -36.81
N TYR A 28 -0.12 -11.07 -36.52
CA TYR A 28 -0.04 -10.59 -35.14
C TYR A 28 -1.33 -10.89 -34.36
N ILE A 29 -2.51 -10.74 -34.96
CA ILE A 29 -3.79 -11.09 -34.34
C ILE A 29 -3.83 -12.59 -34.04
N ASN A 30 -3.47 -13.43 -34.99
CA ASN A 30 -3.46 -14.88 -34.82
C ASN A 30 -2.47 -15.30 -33.72
N TYR A 31 -1.27 -14.71 -33.70
CA TYR A 31 -0.31 -14.93 -32.61
C TYR A 31 -0.86 -14.45 -31.24
N ALA A 32 -1.41 -13.24 -31.19
CA ALA A 32 -1.99 -12.71 -29.97
C ALA A 32 -3.12 -13.60 -29.42
N MET A 33 -4.06 -14.03 -30.28
CA MET A 33 -5.13 -14.94 -29.89
C MET A 33 -4.59 -16.28 -29.38
N SER A 34 -3.60 -16.87 -30.08
CA SER A 34 -2.96 -18.11 -29.64
C SER A 34 -2.31 -17.97 -28.27
N VAL A 35 -1.62 -16.85 -27.99
CA VAL A 35 -0.98 -16.61 -26.69
C VAL A 35 -2.02 -16.32 -25.60
N ILE A 36 -3.07 -15.57 -25.90
CA ILE A 36 -4.10 -15.20 -24.93
C ILE A 36 -4.90 -16.45 -24.51
N ILE A 37 -5.50 -17.15 -25.49
CA ILE A 37 -6.41 -18.26 -25.24
C ILE A 37 -5.66 -19.57 -25.00
N GLY A 38 -4.64 -19.84 -25.81
CA GLY A 38 -3.94 -21.12 -25.81
C GLY A 38 -2.78 -21.25 -24.84
N ARG A 39 -2.39 -20.17 -24.08
CA ARG A 39 -1.17 -20.22 -23.29
C ARG A 39 -1.24 -19.50 -21.94
N ALA A 40 -1.64 -18.21 -21.92
CA ALA A 40 -1.36 -17.35 -20.78
C ALA A 40 -2.49 -17.23 -19.76
N LEU A 41 -3.76 -17.23 -20.23
CA LEU A 41 -4.91 -17.04 -19.37
C LEU A 41 -5.53 -18.37 -18.94
N PRO A 42 -6.03 -18.47 -17.68
CA PRO A 42 -6.76 -19.65 -17.23
C PRO A 42 -8.21 -19.64 -17.71
N ASP A 43 -8.80 -20.83 -17.95
CA ASP A 43 -10.24 -20.99 -18.05
C ASP A 43 -10.89 -20.84 -16.67
N VAL A 44 -11.95 -20.05 -16.57
CA VAL A 44 -12.59 -19.76 -15.28
C VAL A 44 -13.22 -20.99 -14.65
N ARG A 45 -13.67 -21.95 -15.46
CA ARG A 45 -14.38 -23.15 -15.02
C ARG A 45 -13.48 -24.09 -14.21
N ASP A 46 -12.25 -24.35 -14.67
CA ASP A 46 -11.30 -25.26 -13.99
C ASP A 46 -10.07 -24.55 -13.40
N GLY A 47 -9.89 -23.26 -13.68
CA GLY A 47 -8.78 -22.46 -13.17
C GLY A 47 -7.42 -22.80 -13.77
N LEU A 48 -7.39 -23.54 -14.89
CA LEU A 48 -6.17 -24.07 -15.46
C LEU A 48 -5.82 -23.41 -16.79
N LYS A 49 -4.52 -23.24 -17.02
CA LYS A 49 -3.98 -22.98 -18.36
C LYS A 49 -3.89 -24.31 -19.13
N PRO A 50 -3.84 -24.27 -20.47
CA PRO A 50 -3.76 -25.51 -21.25
C PRO A 50 -2.64 -26.45 -20.84
N VAL A 51 -1.44 -25.94 -20.53
CA VAL A 51 -0.32 -26.77 -20.08
C VAL A 51 -0.60 -27.49 -18.75
N HIS A 52 -1.22 -26.83 -17.77
CA HIS A 52 -1.60 -27.44 -16.49
C HIS A 52 -2.64 -28.55 -16.71
N ARG A 53 -3.67 -28.27 -17.52
CA ARG A 53 -4.74 -29.23 -17.85
C ARG A 53 -4.17 -30.46 -18.53
N ARG A 54 -3.27 -30.29 -19.50
CA ARG A 54 -2.63 -31.39 -20.23
C ARG A 54 -1.73 -32.25 -19.35
N ILE A 55 -1.03 -31.63 -18.38
CA ILE A 55 -0.21 -32.38 -17.40
C ILE A 55 -1.10 -33.22 -16.50
N LEU A 56 -2.14 -32.65 -15.90
CA LEU A 56 -3.04 -33.38 -15.00
C LEU A 56 -3.77 -34.49 -15.72
N TYR A 57 -4.29 -34.22 -16.91
CA TYR A 57 -4.96 -35.22 -17.74
C TYR A 57 -4.01 -36.30 -18.22
N GLY A 58 -2.80 -35.93 -18.68
CA GLY A 58 -1.81 -36.90 -19.14
C GLY A 58 -1.32 -37.82 -18.00
N MET A 59 -1.13 -37.29 -16.81
CA MET A 59 -0.81 -38.11 -15.63
C MET A 59 -1.98 -39.03 -15.23
N HIS A 60 -3.23 -38.58 -15.36
CA HIS A 60 -4.41 -39.39 -15.10
C HIS A 60 -4.53 -40.52 -16.13
N ALA A 61 -4.46 -40.21 -17.41
CA ALA A 61 -4.54 -41.20 -18.51
C ALA A 61 -3.39 -42.19 -18.47
N GLY A 62 -2.20 -41.76 -18.02
CA GLY A 62 -1.03 -42.65 -17.80
C GLY A 62 -1.14 -43.48 -16.52
N GLY A 63 -2.19 -43.34 -15.70
CA GLY A 63 -2.39 -44.04 -14.45
C GLY A 63 -1.46 -43.63 -13.31
N HIS A 64 -0.90 -42.40 -13.37
CA HIS A 64 -0.03 -41.84 -12.33
C HIS A 64 -0.85 -41.17 -11.21
N THR A 65 -1.82 -41.91 -10.68
CA THR A 65 -2.79 -41.41 -9.68
C THR A 65 -2.21 -41.54 -8.25
N HIS A 66 -2.82 -40.83 -7.30
CA HIS A 66 -2.36 -40.76 -5.89
C HIS A 66 -2.31 -42.14 -5.17
N ASP A 67 -3.11 -43.10 -5.60
CA ASP A 67 -3.21 -44.46 -5.06
C ASP A 67 -2.12 -45.42 -5.63
N LYS A 68 -1.39 -44.98 -6.65
CA LYS A 68 -0.31 -45.77 -7.29
C LYS A 68 1.06 -45.34 -6.76
N THR A 69 2.05 -46.15 -7.12
CA THR A 69 3.47 -45.85 -6.80
C THR A 69 3.93 -44.61 -7.57
N PHE A 70 4.90 -43.89 -7.00
CA PHE A 70 5.59 -42.83 -7.70
C PHE A 70 6.22 -43.28 -9.01
N THR A 71 6.15 -42.44 -10.01
CA THR A 71 6.72 -42.65 -11.35
C THR A 71 7.78 -41.60 -11.63
N LYS A 72 8.86 -41.96 -12.36
CA LYS A 72 9.87 -40.97 -12.76
C LYS A 72 9.23 -39.82 -13.49
N SER A 73 9.52 -38.57 -13.05
CA SER A 73 8.95 -37.37 -13.64
C SER A 73 9.22 -37.26 -15.16
N ALA A 74 10.38 -37.76 -15.60
CA ALA A 74 10.70 -37.85 -17.03
C ALA A 74 9.71 -38.68 -17.87
N ARG A 75 9.07 -39.69 -17.26
CA ARG A 75 8.05 -40.47 -17.95
C ARG A 75 6.78 -39.66 -18.13
N SER A 76 6.27 -39.04 -17.08
CA SER A 76 5.07 -38.19 -17.13
C SER A 76 5.26 -37.03 -18.12
N VAL A 77 6.42 -36.36 -18.08
CA VAL A 77 6.79 -35.30 -19.02
C VAL A 77 6.82 -35.80 -20.47
N GLY A 78 7.42 -36.97 -20.71
CA GLY A 78 7.50 -37.57 -22.05
C GLY A 78 6.14 -37.94 -22.61
N GLU A 79 5.25 -38.53 -21.81
CA GLU A 79 3.85 -38.86 -22.19
C GLU A 79 3.04 -37.60 -22.53
N VAL A 80 3.15 -36.53 -21.72
CA VAL A 80 2.47 -35.26 -21.97
C VAL A 80 3.01 -34.58 -23.22
N MET A 81 4.33 -34.56 -23.42
CA MET A 81 4.95 -33.94 -24.59
C MET A 81 4.58 -34.66 -25.88
N GLY A 82 4.61 -36.00 -25.83
CA GLY A 82 4.35 -36.77 -27.01
C GLY A 82 2.89 -36.80 -27.45
N LYS A 83 1.95 -36.73 -26.52
CA LYS A 83 0.53 -36.89 -26.79
C LYS A 83 -0.28 -35.59 -26.83
N PHE A 84 0.06 -34.60 -26.00
CA PHE A 84 -0.82 -33.47 -25.75
C PHE A 84 -0.16 -32.10 -25.92
N HIS A 85 1.13 -31.93 -25.59
CA HIS A 85 1.74 -30.60 -25.52
C HIS A 85 3.04 -30.51 -26.33
N PRO A 86 2.99 -30.04 -27.59
CA PRO A 86 4.12 -30.05 -28.53
C PRO A 86 5.13 -28.92 -28.23
N HIS A 87 5.62 -28.84 -26.98
CA HIS A 87 6.59 -27.85 -26.54
C HIS A 87 7.77 -28.53 -25.79
N GLY A 88 8.80 -27.72 -25.44
CA GLY A 88 9.99 -28.27 -24.79
C GLY A 88 9.68 -28.95 -23.45
N ASP A 89 10.37 -30.07 -23.19
CA ASP A 89 10.26 -30.88 -21.98
C ASP A 89 10.52 -30.09 -20.69
N SER A 90 11.46 -29.15 -20.72
CA SER A 90 11.76 -28.29 -19.56
C SER A 90 10.56 -27.42 -19.15
N SER A 91 9.82 -26.87 -20.11
CA SER A 91 8.64 -26.06 -19.77
C SER A 91 7.50 -26.87 -19.12
N ILE A 92 7.34 -28.12 -19.54
CA ILE A 92 6.38 -29.06 -18.96
C ILE A 92 6.85 -29.47 -17.57
N TYR A 93 8.14 -29.82 -17.41
CA TYR A 93 8.71 -30.19 -16.12
C TYR A 93 8.64 -29.06 -15.10
N ASP A 94 9.04 -27.82 -15.46
CA ASP A 94 8.99 -26.66 -14.58
C ASP A 94 7.57 -26.35 -14.13
N THR A 95 6.58 -26.54 -15.01
CA THR A 95 5.15 -26.39 -14.66
C THR A 95 4.70 -27.47 -13.69
N MET A 96 5.08 -28.75 -13.92
CA MET A 96 4.79 -29.85 -13.02
C MET A 96 5.44 -29.64 -11.64
N VAL A 97 6.68 -29.16 -11.63
CA VAL A 97 7.40 -28.80 -10.39
C VAL A 97 6.65 -27.75 -9.59
N ARG A 98 6.19 -26.68 -10.23
CA ARG A 98 5.40 -25.64 -9.55
C ARG A 98 4.10 -26.19 -8.94
N MET A 99 3.45 -27.15 -9.60
CA MET A 99 2.25 -27.79 -9.06
C MET A 99 2.53 -28.71 -7.86
N ALA A 100 3.79 -29.08 -7.62
CA ALA A 100 4.21 -29.86 -6.47
C ALA A 100 4.76 -29.02 -5.30
N GLN A 101 5.03 -27.72 -5.50
CA GLN A 101 5.62 -26.85 -4.47
C GLN A 101 4.56 -26.26 -3.55
N ASP A 102 4.62 -26.55 -2.27
CA ASP A 102 3.71 -26.11 -1.21
C ASP A 102 3.86 -24.61 -0.85
N PHE A 103 4.97 -23.98 -1.29
CA PHE A 103 5.21 -22.54 -1.20
C PHE A 103 4.81 -21.77 -2.48
N SER A 104 4.50 -22.48 -3.57
CA SER A 104 4.01 -21.89 -4.84
C SER A 104 2.51 -22.01 -5.01
N LEU A 105 1.92 -23.15 -4.67
CA LEU A 105 0.49 -23.42 -4.71
C LEU A 105 -0.06 -23.54 -3.30
N ARG A 106 -1.21 -22.90 -3.05
CA ARG A 106 -1.89 -22.99 -1.76
C ARG A 106 -2.39 -24.43 -1.49
N TYR A 107 -2.80 -25.11 -2.57
CA TYR A 107 -3.23 -26.51 -2.59
C TYR A 107 -2.50 -27.23 -3.73
N PRO A 108 -1.38 -27.92 -3.45
CA PRO A 108 -0.63 -28.65 -4.48
C PRO A 108 -1.46 -29.67 -5.23
N LEU A 109 -1.19 -29.85 -6.52
CA LEU A 109 -1.92 -30.75 -7.41
C LEU A 109 -1.06 -31.96 -7.83
N VAL A 110 0.25 -31.90 -7.58
CA VAL A 110 1.20 -32.99 -7.85
C VAL A 110 1.91 -33.33 -6.54
N ASP A 111 1.99 -34.61 -6.23
CA ASP A 111 2.77 -35.17 -5.13
C ASP A 111 4.14 -35.56 -5.68
N GLY A 112 5.18 -34.89 -5.16
CA GLY A 112 6.58 -35.04 -5.65
C GLY A 112 7.49 -35.73 -4.63
N GLN A 113 8.32 -36.62 -5.10
CA GLN A 113 9.37 -37.26 -4.31
C GLN A 113 10.75 -36.91 -4.87
N GLY A 114 11.61 -36.34 -4.01
CA GLY A 114 12.94 -35.84 -4.41
C GLY A 114 13.07 -34.33 -4.20
N ASN A 115 14.01 -33.70 -4.89
CA ASN A 115 14.22 -32.26 -4.83
C ASN A 115 13.38 -31.54 -5.91
N PHE A 116 12.30 -30.89 -5.50
CA PHE A 116 11.42 -30.07 -6.32
C PHE A 116 11.70 -28.56 -6.17
N GLY A 117 12.93 -28.18 -5.80
CA GLY A 117 13.28 -26.78 -5.53
C GLY A 117 13.01 -26.36 -4.10
N SER A 118 13.33 -25.13 -3.76
CA SER A 118 13.15 -24.55 -2.44
C SER A 118 12.63 -23.11 -2.50
N ILE A 119 12.15 -22.62 -1.36
CA ILE A 119 11.74 -21.20 -1.19
C ILE A 119 12.95 -20.24 -1.31
N ASP A 120 14.18 -20.74 -1.25
CA ASP A 120 15.39 -19.99 -1.51
C ASP A 120 15.59 -19.66 -2.99
N GLY A 121 14.84 -20.35 -3.85
CA GLY A 121 14.93 -20.21 -5.29
C GLY A 121 15.88 -21.20 -5.93
N ASP A 122 16.29 -22.24 -5.18
CA ASP A 122 17.06 -23.34 -5.76
C ASP A 122 16.26 -24.06 -6.84
N PRO A 123 16.90 -24.42 -7.96
CA PRO A 123 16.24 -25.17 -9.01
C PRO A 123 15.93 -26.61 -8.57
N PRO A 124 14.89 -27.22 -9.15
CA PRO A 124 14.63 -28.65 -8.94
C PRO A 124 15.76 -29.51 -9.50
N ALA A 125 15.88 -30.74 -8.98
CA ALA A 125 16.73 -31.71 -9.59
C ALA A 125 16.22 -32.09 -11.00
N ALA A 126 17.11 -32.55 -11.89
CA ALA A 126 16.69 -32.98 -13.23
C ALA A 126 15.63 -34.09 -13.17
N MET A 127 14.65 -34.06 -14.09
CA MET A 127 13.44 -34.91 -14.10
C MET A 127 13.73 -36.42 -14.07
N ARG A 128 14.95 -36.86 -14.43
CA ARG A 128 15.38 -38.25 -14.32
C ARG A 128 15.63 -38.72 -12.87
N TYR A 129 15.82 -37.77 -11.94
CA TYR A 129 16.06 -38.07 -10.52
C TYR A 129 14.80 -37.93 -9.68
N THR A 130 13.88 -37.07 -10.06
CA THR A 130 12.62 -36.86 -9.33
C THR A 130 11.55 -37.87 -9.73
N GLU A 131 10.62 -38.08 -8.86
CA GLU A 131 9.44 -38.92 -9.04
C GLU A 131 8.18 -38.14 -8.71
N SER A 132 7.10 -38.43 -9.42
CA SER A 132 5.85 -37.69 -9.28
C SER A 132 4.62 -38.60 -9.45
N ARG A 133 3.51 -38.19 -8.89
CA ARG A 133 2.16 -38.68 -9.11
C ARG A 133 1.17 -37.56 -8.85
N LEU A 134 -0.12 -37.76 -9.20
CA LEU A 134 -1.16 -36.80 -8.84
C LEU A 134 -1.34 -36.73 -7.34
N ASP A 135 -1.55 -35.54 -6.80
CA ASP A 135 -1.99 -35.38 -5.43
C ASP A 135 -3.44 -35.86 -5.25
N ARG A 136 -3.84 -36.17 -4.01
CA ARG A 136 -5.22 -36.58 -3.69
C ARG A 136 -6.25 -35.54 -4.08
N LEU A 137 -5.94 -34.28 -3.89
CA LEU A 137 -6.83 -33.17 -4.23
C LEU A 137 -7.02 -33.02 -5.75
N ALA A 138 -5.99 -33.31 -6.54
CA ALA A 138 -6.08 -33.27 -8.01
C ALA A 138 -7.15 -34.21 -8.58
N ASN A 139 -7.45 -35.33 -7.87
CA ASN A 139 -8.55 -36.20 -8.28
C ASN A 139 -9.91 -35.50 -8.27
N SER A 140 -10.11 -34.47 -7.41
CA SER A 140 -11.36 -33.71 -7.41
C SER A 140 -11.56 -32.90 -8.69
N LEU A 141 -10.45 -32.52 -9.36
CA LEU A 141 -10.53 -31.83 -10.66
C LEU A 141 -10.86 -32.78 -11.82
N LEU A 142 -10.50 -34.05 -11.70
CA LEU A 142 -10.57 -35.08 -12.74
C LEU A 142 -11.74 -36.06 -12.51
N ALA A 143 -12.42 -35.95 -11.37
CA ALA A 143 -13.50 -36.87 -11.01
C ALA A 143 -14.56 -36.89 -12.09
N ASP A 144 -15.00 -38.12 -12.45
CA ASP A 144 -16.06 -38.39 -13.45
C ASP A 144 -15.73 -37.96 -14.91
N ILE A 145 -14.46 -37.66 -15.23
CA ILE A 145 -14.06 -37.26 -16.59
C ILE A 145 -14.40 -38.33 -17.63
N GLU A 146 -14.44 -39.59 -17.24
CA GLU A 146 -14.78 -40.76 -18.12
C GLU A 146 -16.27 -40.89 -18.35
N LYS A 147 -17.10 -40.10 -17.68
CA LYS A 147 -18.58 -40.17 -17.78
C LYS A 147 -19.18 -39.11 -18.72
N ASN A 148 -18.45 -38.70 -19.72
CA ASN A 148 -18.87 -37.70 -20.69
C ASN A 148 -19.29 -36.34 -20.07
N THR A 149 -18.69 -35.97 -18.98
CA THR A 149 -19.03 -34.77 -18.20
C THR A 149 -18.54 -33.46 -18.83
N VAL A 150 -17.50 -33.53 -19.64
CA VAL A 150 -16.87 -32.41 -20.35
C VAL A 150 -16.65 -32.75 -21.82
N ASP A 151 -16.45 -31.72 -22.64
CA ASP A 151 -16.16 -31.92 -24.05
C ASP A 151 -14.71 -32.24 -24.30
N PHE A 152 -14.44 -33.10 -25.27
CA PHE A 152 -13.14 -33.47 -25.75
C PHE A 152 -12.88 -32.85 -27.11
N GLN A 153 -11.65 -32.48 -27.38
CA GLN A 153 -11.17 -31.95 -28.66
C GLN A 153 -9.95 -32.74 -29.12
N PRO A 154 -9.72 -32.82 -30.44
CA PRO A 154 -8.48 -33.42 -30.94
C PRO A 154 -7.25 -32.71 -30.37
N ASN A 155 -6.17 -33.45 -30.17
CA ASN A 155 -4.85 -32.90 -29.83
C ASN A 155 -4.24 -32.22 -31.07
N PHE A 156 -2.96 -31.80 -30.97
CA PHE A 156 -2.25 -31.05 -31.99
C PHE A 156 -2.00 -31.82 -33.31
N ASP A 157 -2.08 -33.15 -33.35
CA ASP A 157 -1.86 -34.01 -34.53
C ASP A 157 -3.05 -34.92 -34.85
N ASP A 158 -4.20 -34.67 -34.23
CA ASP A 158 -5.44 -35.44 -34.38
C ASP A 158 -5.33 -36.94 -34.01
N SER A 159 -4.27 -37.36 -33.30
CA SER A 159 -4.01 -38.76 -32.91
C SER A 159 -4.73 -39.16 -31.63
N GLU A 160 -4.96 -38.23 -30.73
CA GLU A 160 -5.59 -38.45 -29.43
C GLU A 160 -6.60 -37.32 -29.13
N ASN A 161 -7.48 -37.55 -28.17
CA ASN A 161 -8.41 -36.53 -27.70
C ASN A 161 -7.98 -35.99 -26.32
N GLU A 162 -8.04 -34.68 -26.14
CA GLU A 162 -7.80 -34.03 -24.86
C GLU A 162 -9.07 -33.31 -24.38
N PRO A 163 -9.30 -33.17 -23.06
CA PRO A 163 -10.43 -32.44 -22.53
C PRO A 163 -10.28 -30.93 -22.77
N SER A 164 -11.32 -30.27 -23.25
CA SER A 164 -11.34 -28.81 -23.39
C SER A 164 -11.28 -28.09 -22.02
N VAL A 165 -11.86 -28.72 -20.99
CA VAL A 165 -11.90 -28.26 -19.60
C VAL A 165 -12.01 -29.48 -18.69
N LEU A 166 -11.57 -29.41 -17.44
CA LEU A 166 -11.75 -30.49 -16.47
C LEU A 166 -13.09 -30.35 -15.73
N PRO A 167 -13.66 -31.46 -15.19
CA PRO A 167 -14.87 -31.43 -14.37
C PRO A 167 -14.85 -30.53 -13.15
N ALA A 168 -13.64 -30.29 -12.59
CA ALA A 168 -13.33 -29.30 -11.56
C ALA A 168 -14.28 -29.31 -10.35
N GLY A 169 -14.23 -30.38 -9.54
CA GLY A 169 -15.01 -30.53 -8.31
C GLY A 169 -14.78 -29.45 -7.24
N MET A 170 -13.73 -28.61 -7.40
CA MET A 170 -13.42 -27.49 -6.54
C MET A 170 -13.11 -26.22 -7.35
N PRO A 171 -13.29 -25.01 -6.80
CA PRO A 171 -13.06 -23.74 -7.49
C PRO A 171 -11.56 -23.40 -7.59
N ASN A 172 -10.80 -24.20 -8.34
CA ASN A 172 -9.35 -24.16 -8.38
C ASN A 172 -8.77 -22.79 -8.77
N LEU A 173 -9.47 -21.99 -9.61
CA LEU A 173 -9.02 -20.65 -9.98
C LEU A 173 -8.80 -19.76 -8.76
N LEU A 174 -9.74 -19.79 -7.81
CA LEU A 174 -9.62 -19.01 -6.57
C LEU A 174 -8.75 -19.71 -5.54
N LEU A 175 -8.76 -21.04 -5.47
CA LEU A 175 -7.97 -21.77 -4.46
C LEU A 175 -6.46 -21.64 -4.69
N ASN A 176 -6.01 -21.77 -5.93
CA ASN A 176 -4.59 -21.71 -6.27
C ASN A 176 -4.15 -20.42 -6.97
N GLY A 177 -5.12 -19.60 -7.41
CA GLY A 177 -4.82 -18.41 -8.18
C GLY A 177 -4.26 -18.70 -9.57
N SER A 178 -3.86 -17.64 -10.27
CA SER A 178 -3.17 -17.75 -11.56
C SER A 178 -2.34 -16.49 -11.82
N ASP A 179 -1.16 -16.65 -12.39
CA ASP A 179 -0.28 -15.56 -12.81
C ASP A 179 0.16 -15.81 -14.26
N GLY A 180 -0.04 -14.84 -15.16
CA GLY A 180 0.29 -14.99 -16.57
C GLY A 180 0.37 -13.67 -17.32
N ILE A 181 1.27 -13.62 -18.29
CA ILE A 181 1.48 -12.47 -19.16
C ILE A 181 1.13 -12.89 -20.58
N ALA A 182 0.13 -12.25 -21.18
CA ALA A 182 -0.27 -12.40 -22.56
C ALA A 182 0.09 -11.17 -23.39
N VAL A 183 -0.34 -11.14 -24.64
CA VAL A 183 -0.17 -9.98 -25.52
C VAL A 183 -1.21 -8.92 -25.16
N GLY A 184 -0.76 -7.75 -24.70
CA GLY A 184 -1.64 -6.64 -24.36
C GLY A 184 -2.42 -6.78 -23.05
N MET A 185 -2.33 -7.91 -22.34
CA MET A 185 -3.02 -8.15 -21.08
C MET A 185 -2.23 -9.11 -20.19
N ALA A 186 -2.52 -9.07 -18.89
CA ALA A 186 -1.93 -9.98 -17.91
C ALA A 186 -3.00 -10.41 -16.90
N THR A 187 -2.81 -11.57 -16.30
CA THR A 187 -3.63 -12.04 -15.17
C THR A 187 -2.76 -12.21 -13.95
N LYS A 188 -3.29 -11.80 -12.78
CA LYS A 188 -2.67 -12.04 -11.48
C LYS A 188 -3.77 -12.21 -10.42
N ILE A 189 -4.20 -13.43 -10.24
CA ILE A 189 -5.26 -13.83 -9.31
C ILE A 189 -4.61 -14.46 -8.09
N PRO A 190 -4.86 -13.93 -6.87
CA PRO A 190 -4.30 -14.51 -5.65
C PRO A 190 -5.04 -15.78 -5.21
N PRO A 191 -4.37 -16.69 -4.48
CA PRO A 191 -4.99 -17.87 -3.90
C PRO A 191 -5.86 -17.53 -2.68
N HIS A 192 -6.82 -18.44 -2.34
CA HIS A 192 -7.78 -18.30 -1.24
C HIS A 192 -7.95 -19.60 -0.44
N ASN A 193 -8.54 -19.49 0.74
CA ASN A 193 -8.80 -20.61 1.62
C ASN A 193 -10.03 -21.42 1.18
N LEU A 194 -9.92 -22.76 1.20
CA LEU A 194 -10.98 -23.69 0.78
C LEU A 194 -12.23 -23.59 1.66
N ASN A 195 -12.07 -23.49 2.99
CA ASN A 195 -13.20 -23.41 3.92
C ASN A 195 -14.02 -22.12 3.63
N GLU A 196 -13.35 -20.98 3.47
CA GLU A 196 -13.99 -19.70 3.21
C GLU A 196 -14.70 -19.69 1.84
N MET A 197 -14.07 -20.26 0.81
CA MET A 197 -14.64 -20.36 -0.51
C MET A 197 -15.89 -21.27 -0.53
N THR A 198 -15.87 -22.37 0.23
CA THR A 198 -17.02 -23.28 0.34
C THR A 198 -18.21 -22.59 0.96
N GLU A 199 -18.03 -21.86 2.05
CA GLU A 199 -19.13 -21.12 2.68
C GLU A 199 -19.69 -20.00 1.76
N ALA A 200 -18.82 -19.31 1.02
CA ALA A 200 -19.24 -18.32 0.05
C ALA A 200 -20.05 -18.92 -1.12
N ILE A 201 -19.65 -20.09 -1.59
CA ILE A 201 -20.38 -20.81 -2.66
C ILE A 201 -21.74 -21.30 -2.15
N LYS A 202 -21.81 -21.82 -0.92
CA LYS A 202 -23.11 -22.20 -0.31
C LYS A 202 -24.07 -21.01 -0.23
N MET A 203 -23.57 -19.85 0.22
CA MET A 203 -24.35 -18.62 0.24
C MET A 203 -24.80 -18.23 -1.18
N HIS A 204 -23.89 -18.28 -2.15
CA HIS A 204 -24.18 -17.95 -3.54
C HIS A 204 -25.28 -18.86 -4.14
N ILE A 205 -25.19 -20.17 -3.93
CA ILE A 205 -26.20 -21.15 -4.35
C ILE A 205 -27.51 -20.93 -3.59
N GLY A 206 -27.46 -20.63 -2.28
CA GLY A 206 -28.64 -20.33 -1.47
C GLY A 206 -29.47 -19.19 -2.08
N VAL A 207 -28.81 -18.09 -2.48
CA VAL A 207 -29.49 -16.96 -3.13
C VAL A 207 -30.05 -17.33 -4.50
N ILE A 208 -29.36 -18.17 -5.29
CA ILE A 208 -29.86 -18.67 -6.56
C ILE A 208 -31.18 -19.45 -6.35
N LEU A 209 -31.24 -20.31 -5.34
CA LEU A 209 -32.42 -21.11 -5.00
C LEU A 209 -33.59 -20.28 -4.50
N GLU A 210 -33.33 -19.21 -3.73
CA GLU A 210 -34.37 -18.34 -3.15
C GLU A 210 -34.97 -17.39 -4.18
N THR A 211 -34.20 -16.93 -5.15
CA THR A 211 -34.61 -15.81 -6.01
C THR A 211 -35.20 -16.20 -7.36
N GLU A 212 -35.06 -17.46 -7.80
CA GLU A 212 -35.43 -17.92 -9.15
C GLU A 212 -34.93 -16.98 -10.28
N LEU A 213 -34.03 -16.08 -9.98
CA LEU A 213 -33.54 -14.99 -10.84
C LEU A 213 -32.90 -15.50 -12.15
N ASP A 214 -32.49 -16.74 -12.15
CA ASP A 214 -31.74 -17.37 -13.23
C ASP A 214 -32.63 -17.82 -14.42
N SER A 215 -33.93 -17.76 -14.27
CA SER A 215 -34.87 -18.28 -15.32
C SER A 215 -34.85 -17.45 -16.61
N LYS A 216 -34.42 -16.17 -16.54
CA LYS A 216 -34.39 -15.25 -17.70
C LYS A 216 -33.01 -15.06 -18.31
N ASN A 217 -31.94 -15.16 -17.52
CA ASN A 217 -30.55 -15.03 -17.96
C ASN A 217 -29.62 -15.87 -17.05
N PRO A 218 -29.43 -17.14 -17.37
CA PRO A 218 -28.69 -18.08 -16.55
C PRO A 218 -27.18 -17.72 -16.40
N ASP A 219 -26.63 -16.91 -17.27
CA ASP A 219 -25.25 -16.53 -17.27
C ASP A 219 -24.96 -15.27 -16.40
N LYS A 220 -26.03 -14.59 -15.91
CA LYS A 220 -25.90 -13.44 -15.04
C LYS A 220 -25.80 -13.88 -13.57
N PRO A 221 -24.71 -13.50 -12.83
CA PRO A 221 -24.61 -13.80 -11.41
C PRO A 221 -25.75 -13.12 -10.62
N PRO A 222 -26.19 -13.71 -9.50
CA PRO A 222 -27.14 -13.07 -8.59
C PRO A 222 -26.59 -11.75 -8.05
N GLU A 223 -27.48 -10.79 -7.77
CA GLU A 223 -27.12 -9.45 -7.28
C GLU A 223 -26.80 -9.50 -5.77
N ILE A 224 -25.67 -10.11 -5.43
CA ILE A 224 -25.12 -10.16 -4.08
C ILE A 224 -24.01 -9.10 -3.98
N GLY A 225 -24.12 -8.20 -3.01
CA GLY A 225 -23.07 -7.22 -2.76
C GLY A 225 -21.77 -7.87 -2.33
N VAL A 226 -20.61 -7.38 -2.81
CA VAL A 226 -19.29 -7.92 -2.44
C VAL A 226 -19.07 -7.93 -0.93
N GLY A 227 -19.65 -6.96 -0.21
CA GLY A 227 -19.59 -6.92 1.25
C GLY A 227 -20.18 -8.17 1.95
N GLU A 228 -21.16 -8.84 1.36
CA GLU A 228 -21.71 -10.09 1.92
C GLU A 228 -20.72 -11.25 1.74
N TYR A 229 -20.08 -11.36 0.57
CA TYR A 229 -19.01 -12.34 0.39
C TYR A 229 -17.83 -12.09 1.35
N MET A 230 -17.47 -10.85 1.60
CA MET A 230 -16.35 -10.49 2.50
C MET A 230 -16.62 -10.78 3.97
N LYS A 231 -17.86 -11.09 4.36
CA LYS A 231 -18.16 -11.64 5.70
C LYS A 231 -17.68 -13.09 5.85
N LEU A 232 -17.61 -13.83 4.74
CA LEU A 232 -17.22 -15.24 4.68
C LEU A 232 -15.78 -15.40 4.16
N ILE A 233 -15.39 -14.63 3.14
CA ILE A 233 -14.05 -14.61 2.56
C ILE A 233 -13.32 -13.39 3.11
N GLN A 234 -12.38 -13.61 4.02
CA GLN A 234 -11.61 -12.51 4.60
C GLN A 234 -10.72 -11.83 3.55
N GLY A 235 -10.19 -12.60 2.58
CA GLY A 235 -9.30 -12.13 1.52
C GLY A 235 -8.38 -13.24 1.00
N PRO A 236 -7.35 -12.90 0.22
CA PRO A 236 -6.34 -13.85 -0.24
C PRO A 236 -5.68 -14.63 0.90
N ASP A 237 -5.30 -15.87 0.63
CA ASP A 237 -4.62 -16.77 1.57
C ASP A 237 -3.39 -17.38 0.90
N PHE A 238 -2.22 -16.76 1.11
CA PHE A 238 -0.98 -17.15 0.47
C PHE A 238 -0.35 -18.37 1.14
N PRO A 239 0.26 -19.28 0.37
CA PRO A 239 0.92 -20.48 0.92
C PRO A 239 2.05 -20.15 1.89
N THR A 240 2.73 -19.01 1.71
CA THR A 240 3.84 -18.56 2.57
C THR A 240 3.39 -17.79 3.81
N GLY A 241 2.08 -17.64 4.05
CA GLY A 241 1.57 -16.87 5.19
C GLY A 241 1.72 -15.36 4.98
N ALA A 242 2.37 -14.69 5.92
CA ALA A 242 2.55 -13.25 5.96
C ALA A 242 1.25 -12.46 6.25
N THR A 243 1.34 -11.15 6.39
CA THR A 243 0.20 -10.28 6.72
C THR A 243 -0.15 -9.35 5.57
N ILE A 244 -1.43 -9.32 5.18
CA ILE A 244 -1.97 -8.38 4.18
C ILE A 244 -2.45 -7.12 4.90
N TYR A 245 -2.11 -5.95 4.32
CA TYR A 245 -2.58 -4.64 4.74
C TYR A 245 -3.37 -3.97 3.62
N GLY A 246 -4.53 -3.39 3.93
CA GLY A 246 -5.36 -2.65 3.00
C GLY A 246 -6.57 -3.43 2.49
N ILE A 247 -7.61 -3.53 3.32
CA ILE A 247 -8.88 -4.22 2.99
C ILE A 247 -9.60 -3.58 1.79
N ASP A 248 -9.43 -2.28 1.57
CA ASP A 248 -10.05 -1.58 0.44
C ASP A 248 -9.52 -2.11 -0.89
N GLY A 249 -8.21 -2.38 -0.98
CA GLY A 249 -7.64 -2.99 -2.18
C GLY A 249 -8.13 -4.42 -2.44
N ILE A 250 -8.51 -5.18 -1.39
CA ILE A 250 -9.16 -6.49 -1.53
C ILE A 250 -10.60 -6.32 -2.03
N ARG A 251 -11.33 -5.34 -1.48
CA ARG A 251 -12.69 -5.01 -1.92
C ARG A 251 -12.71 -4.62 -3.40
N ASP A 252 -11.84 -3.67 -3.79
CA ASP A 252 -11.71 -3.24 -5.18
C ASP A 252 -11.42 -4.41 -6.11
N MET A 253 -10.54 -5.33 -5.70
CA MET A 253 -10.23 -6.54 -6.46
C MET A 253 -11.49 -7.41 -6.69
N TYR A 254 -12.32 -7.63 -5.67
CA TYR A 254 -13.52 -8.44 -5.78
C TYR A 254 -14.63 -7.75 -6.57
N GLU A 255 -14.74 -6.42 -6.49
CA GLU A 255 -15.76 -5.63 -7.19
C GLU A 255 -15.44 -5.37 -8.65
N THR A 256 -14.18 -5.05 -8.94
CA THR A 256 -13.76 -4.55 -10.27
C THR A 256 -12.83 -5.49 -11.01
N GLY A 257 -12.28 -6.51 -10.34
CA GLY A 257 -11.22 -7.35 -10.86
C GLY A 257 -9.82 -6.74 -10.74
N HIS A 258 -9.70 -5.50 -10.25
CA HIS A 258 -8.42 -4.82 -10.02
C HIS A 258 -8.32 -4.39 -8.57
N GLY A 259 -7.18 -4.67 -7.93
CA GLY A 259 -6.96 -4.24 -6.56
C GLY A 259 -5.48 -4.17 -6.22
N LYS A 260 -5.13 -3.32 -5.28
CA LYS A 260 -3.75 -3.18 -4.80
C LYS A 260 -3.72 -3.19 -3.29
N PHE A 261 -2.96 -4.11 -2.74
CA PHE A 261 -2.72 -4.21 -1.30
C PHE A 261 -1.26 -4.54 -1.03
N HIS A 262 -0.85 -4.43 0.23
CA HIS A 262 0.53 -4.72 0.63
C HIS A 262 0.60 -6.03 1.40
N VAL A 263 1.63 -6.81 1.12
CA VAL A 263 1.96 -8.04 1.86
C VAL A 263 3.26 -7.81 2.60
N ARG A 264 3.24 -7.99 3.91
CA ARG A 264 4.36 -7.75 4.81
C ARG A 264 4.73 -9.03 5.52
N SER A 265 6.02 -9.30 5.62
CA SER A 265 6.59 -10.40 6.41
C SER A 265 6.12 -10.35 7.86
N ASP A 266 5.87 -11.49 8.45
CA ASP A 266 5.61 -11.60 9.88
C ASP A 266 6.93 -11.57 10.64
N CYS A 267 7.14 -10.47 11.35
CA CYS A 267 8.37 -10.21 12.08
C CYS A 267 8.08 -10.04 13.57
N LEU A 268 8.79 -10.81 14.41
CA LEU A 268 8.77 -10.69 15.85
C LEU A 268 10.04 -9.95 16.31
N VAL A 269 9.87 -8.94 17.16
CA VAL A 269 10.99 -8.25 17.80
C VAL A 269 11.20 -8.86 19.19
N GLU A 270 12.38 -9.41 19.43
CA GLU A 270 12.79 -9.93 20.74
C GLU A 270 13.85 -9.02 21.35
N GLU A 271 13.61 -8.57 22.59
CA GLU A 271 14.53 -7.74 23.36
C GLU A 271 14.82 -8.45 24.71
N ASN A 272 16.01 -9.05 24.83
CA ASN A 272 16.50 -9.67 26.05
C ASN A 272 17.71 -8.89 26.58
N GLY A 273 17.46 -7.79 27.28
CA GLY A 273 18.51 -6.93 27.82
C GLY A 273 19.36 -6.27 26.70
N ALA A 274 20.59 -6.71 26.56
CA ALA A 274 21.52 -6.22 25.55
C ALA A 274 21.33 -6.87 24.16
N ASP A 275 20.70 -8.04 24.11
CA ASP A 275 20.47 -8.78 22.87
C ASP A 275 19.12 -8.40 22.28
N LYS A 276 19.16 -7.77 21.11
CA LYS A 276 18.00 -7.33 20.32
C LYS A 276 17.98 -8.07 19.00
N ARG A 277 16.88 -8.71 18.67
CA ARG A 277 16.72 -9.52 17.46
C ARG A 277 15.41 -9.23 16.77
N ILE A 278 15.41 -9.28 15.44
CA ILE A 278 14.20 -9.30 14.60
C ILE A 278 14.15 -10.70 13.99
N ILE A 279 13.10 -11.44 14.26
CA ILE A 279 12.88 -12.79 13.76
C ILE A 279 11.80 -12.73 12.69
N VAL A 280 12.12 -13.18 11.47
CA VAL A 280 11.18 -13.25 10.34
C VAL A 280 10.67 -14.68 10.25
N ASN A 281 9.37 -14.87 10.47
CA ASN A 281 8.72 -16.19 10.47
C ASN A 281 7.96 -16.49 9.17
N ALA A 282 7.61 -15.46 8.39
CA ALA A 282 6.96 -15.60 7.09
C ALA A 282 7.45 -14.51 6.14
N ILE A 283 7.45 -14.79 4.85
CA ILE A 283 7.87 -13.85 3.80
C ILE A 283 6.73 -13.64 2.79
N PRO A 284 6.68 -12.49 2.09
CA PRO A 284 5.66 -12.23 1.10
C PRO A 284 5.67 -13.28 -0.02
N TYR A 285 4.49 -13.59 -0.54
CA TYR A 285 4.31 -14.55 -1.61
C TYR A 285 5.14 -14.22 -2.85
N GLN A 286 5.74 -15.23 -3.49
CA GLN A 286 6.64 -15.13 -4.64
C GLN A 286 7.97 -14.41 -4.36
N VAL A 287 8.32 -14.16 -3.11
CA VAL A 287 9.64 -13.66 -2.73
C VAL A 287 10.57 -14.86 -2.48
N LYS A 288 11.73 -14.87 -3.12
CA LYS A 288 12.78 -15.83 -2.85
C LYS A 288 13.58 -15.39 -1.62
N LYS A 289 13.68 -16.27 -0.61
CA LYS A 289 14.32 -15.96 0.67
C LYS A 289 15.77 -15.55 0.51
N ALA A 290 16.56 -16.30 -0.28
CA ALA A 290 17.97 -16.01 -0.50
C ALA A 290 18.21 -14.64 -1.17
N GLU A 291 17.45 -14.30 -2.23
CA GLU A 291 17.54 -12.99 -2.90
C GLU A 291 17.16 -11.83 -1.94
N MET A 292 16.16 -12.05 -1.05
CA MET A 292 15.76 -11.09 -0.03
C MET A 292 16.89 -10.84 0.97
N LEU A 293 17.54 -11.91 1.48
CA LEU A 293 18.65 -11.81 2.42
C LEU A 293 19.86 -11.12 1.80
N GLU A 294 20.21 -11.46 0.55
CA GLU A 294 21.29 -10.79 -0.20
C GLU A 294 21.03 -9.29 -0.36
N LYS A 295 19.75 -8.92 -0.67
CA LYS A 295 19.36 -7.51 -0.77
C LYS A 295 19.50 -6.79 0.57
N ILE A 296 19.09 -7.42 1.68
CA ILE A 296 19.26 -6.86 3.03
C ILE A 296 20.73 -6.67 3.36
N ALA A 297 21.57 -7.66 3.07
CA ALA A 297 23.03 -7.56 3.28
C ALA A 297 23.66 -6.41 2.46
N LYS A 298 23.21 -6.20 1.21
CA LYS A 298 23.62 -5.06 0.38
C LYS A 298 23.18 -3.71 0.96
N LEU A 299 21.99 -3.61 1.54
CA LEU A 299 21.50 -2.40 2.21
C LEU A 299 22.32 -2.08 3.46
N VAL A 300 22.77 -3.09 4.21
CA VAL A 300 23.64 -2.94 5.38
C VAL A 300 25.04 -2.49 4.96
N SER A 301 25.65 -3.14 3.97
CA SER A 301 27.00 -2.81 3.48
C SER A 301 27.08 -1.43 2.82
N SER A 302 26.00 -0.97 2.19
CA SER A 302 25.86 0.39 1.61
C SER A 302 25.46 1.46 2.63
N GLU A 303 25.36 1.10 3.92
CA GLU A 303 24.91 1.98 5.01
C GLU A 303 23.53 2.62 4.83
N GLN A 304 22.70 2.10 3.94
CA GLN A 304 21.31 2.54 3.77
C GLN A 304 20.42 2.11 4.93
N VAL A 305 20.69 0.95 5.51
CA VAL A 305 20.07 0.47 6.76
C VAL A 305 21.17 0.33 7.80
N LYS A 306 21.07 1.12 8.88
CA LYS A 306 22.04 1.14 9.98
C LYS A 306 21.46 0.39 11.17
N GLY A 307 22.33 -0.15 12.01
CA GLY A 307 21.93 -0.78 13.27
C GLY A 307 21.83 -2.30 13.23
N ILE A 308 22.08 -2.96 12.11
CA ILE A 308 22.17 -4.42 12.00
C ILE A 308 23.60 -4.86 12.34
N ARG A 309 23.71 -5.92 13.14
CA ARG A 309 24.98 -6.54 13.54
C ARG A 309 25.28 -7.76 12.66
N ASP A 310 24.28 -8.66 12.52
CA ASP A 310 24.44 -9.91 11.78
C ASP A 310 23.09 -10.38 11.23
N ILE A 311 23.14 -11.24 10.21
CA ILE A 311 21.96 -11.84 9.57
C ILE A 311 22.21 -13.33 9.42
N ARG A 312 21.32 -14.14 10.01
CA ARG A 312 21.41 -15.61 9.92
C ARG A 312 20.11 -16.22 9.42
N ASP A 313 20.23 -17.24 8.62
CA ASP A 313 19.12 -18.09 8.21
C ASP A 313 19.12 -19.36 9.06
N GLU A 314 18.13 -19.48 9.91
CA GLU A 314 17.90 -20.64 10.79
C GLU A 314 16.67 -21.44 10.34
N SER A 315 16.21 -21.24 9.09
CA SER A 315 15.05 -21.94 8.55
C SER A 315 15.27 -23.45 8.49
N SER A 316 14.23 -24.21 8.80
CA SER A 316 14.24 -25.66 8.83
C SER A 316 12.99 -26.25 8.18
N LYS A 317 12.77 -27.56 8.32
CA LYS A 317 11.52 -28.21 7.89
C LYS A 317 10.29 -27.73 8.68
N GLU A 318 10.50 -27.12 9.84
CA GLU A 318 9.41 -26.58 10.69
C GLU A 318 8.91 -25.22 10.19
N GLY A 319 9.68 -24.54 9.34
CA GLY A 319 9.28 -23.25 8.77
C GLY A 319 10.44 -22.30 8.52
N ILE A 320 10.07 -21.09 8.10
CA ILE A 320 11.00 -19.99 7.88
C ILE A 320 11.38 -19.40 9.23
N ARG A 321 12.67 -19.22 9.46
CA ARG A 321 13.23 -18.51 10.60
C ARG A 321 14.49 -17.75 10.19
N VAL A 322 14.34 -16.47 9.88
CA VAL A 322 15.50 -15.60 9.62
C VAL A 322 15.70 -14.69 10.83
N VAL A 323 16.91 -14.71 11.39
CA VAL A 323 17.29 -13.92 12.56
C VAL A 323 18.18 -12.77 12.13
N ILE A 324 17.73 -11.55 12.37
CA ILE A 324 18.47 -10.30 12.13
C ILE A 324 18.88 -9.74 13.49
N GLU A 325 20.16 -9.78 13.79
CA GLU A 325 20.69 -9.23 15.05
C GLU A 325 20.89 -7.73 14.96
N VAL A 326 20.32 -7.00 15.91
CA VAL A 326 20.39 -5.53 15.99
C VAL A 326 21.45 -5.10 16.98
N LYS A 327 22.19 -4.03 16.67
CA LYS A 327 23.20 -3.44 17.57
C LYS A 327 22.52 -2.89 18.84
N GLN A 328 23.18 -2.99 19.99
CA GLN A 328 22.64 -2.59 21.31
C GLN A 328 22.09 -1.16 21.35
N ASN A 329 22.77 -0.22 20.68
CA ASN A 329 22.42 1.20 20.63
C ASN A 329 21.40 1.55 19.54
N ALA A 330 20.89 0.58 18.78
CA ALA A 330 19.87 0.79 17.76
C ALA A 330 18.49 0.37 18.29
N ASP A 331 17.47 1.03 17.77
CA ASP A 331 16.07 0.69 18.01
C ASP A 331 15.63 -0.38 16.98
N PRO A 332 15.26 -1.62 17.40
CA PRO A 332 14.85 -2.68 16.48
C PRO A 332 13.62 -2.32 15.66
N HIS A 333 12.67 -1.57 16.22
CA HIS A 333 11.47 -1.14 15.50
C HIS A 333 11.80 -0.15 14.38
N ALA A 334 12.74 0.77 14.62
CA ALA A 334 13.21 1.69 13.59
C ALA A 334 13.95 0.95 12.47
N VAL A 335 14.79 -0.04 12.81
CA VAL A 335 15.48 -0.91 11.85
C VAL A 335 14.48 -1.70 11.03
N LEU A 336 13.48 -2.32 11.67
CA LEU A 336 12.44 -3.09 11.01
C LEU A 336 11.63 -2.22 10.02
N ASN A 337 11.26 -1.00 10.41
CA ASN A 337 10.56 -0.07 9.53
C ASN A 337 11.40 0.33 8.31
N GLN A 338 12.72 0.51 8.47
CA GLN A 338 13.64 0.76 7.35
C GLN A 338 13.72 -0.45 6.42
N LEU A 339 13.75 -1.66 6.98
CA LEU A 339 13.75 -2.90 6.21
C LEU A 339 12.46 -3.08 5.40
N TYR A 340 11.29 -2.83 5.98
CA TYR A 340 10.03 -2.86 5.26
C TYR A 340 10.00 -1.89 4.08
N LYS A 341 10.57 -0.70 4.25
CA LYS A 341 10.61 0.33 3.21
C LYS A 341 11.60 0.03 2.09
N SER A 342 12.71 -0.63 2.39
CA SER A 342 13.86 -0.71 1.47
C SER A 342 14.15 -2.12 0.95
N SER A 343 13.57 -3.16 1.56
CA SER A 343 13.77 -4.56 1.20
C SER A 343 12.48 -5.23 0.73
N ARG A 344 12.55 -6.52 0.40
CA ARG A 344 11.40 -7.33 0.01
C ARG A 344 10.63 -7.94 1.20
N LEU A 345 10.90 -7.50 2.43
CA LEU A 345 10.07 -7.83 3.60
C LEU A 345 8.67 -7.22 3.51
N GLN A 346 8.47 -6.25 2.63
CA GLN A 346 7.18 -5.72 2.24
C GLN A 346 7.12 -5.59 0.73
N GLU A 347 6.08 -6.17 0.12
CA GLU A 347 5.82 -6.09 -1.31
C GLU A 347 4.39 -5.60 -1.58
N SER A 348 4.20 -4.92 -2.69
CA SER A 348 2.87 -4.57 -3.15
C SER A 348 2.34 -5.64 -4.09
N TYR A 349 1.17 -6.18 -3.78
CA TYR A 349 0.46 -7.10 -4.67
C TYR A 349 -0.59 -6.32 -5.46
N SER A 350 -0.43 -6.30 -6.79
CA SER A 350 -1.41 -5.69 -7.70
C SER A 350 -2.18 -6.82 -8.37
N ALA A 351 -3.38 -7.07 -7.90
CA ALA A 351 -4.27 -8.07 -8.46
C ALA A 351 -4.88 -7.55 -9.77
N ASN A 352 -4.98 -8.45 -10.75
CA ASN A 352 -5.68 -8.25 -12.00
C ASN A 352 -6.35 -9.58 -12.38
N MET A 353 -7.64 -9.70 -12.10
CA MET A 353 -8.37 -10.94 -12.30
C MET A 353 -8.88 -11.01 -13.73
N MET A 354 -8.12 -11.65 -14.61
CA MET A 354 -8.51 -11.94 -15.99
C MET A 354 -8.55 -13.45 -16.24
N GLY A 355 -9.52 -13.91 -16.98
CA GLY A 355 -9.67 -15.31 -17.35
C GLY A 355 -10.46 -15.48 -18.64
N ILE A 356 -10.63 -16.73 -19.07
CA ILE A 356 -11.36 -17.09 -20.29
C ILE A 356 -12.74 -17.62 -19.89
N ILE A 357 -13.79 -17.02 -20.45
CA ILE A 357 -15.18 -17.51 -20.41
C ILE A 357 -15.65 -17.66 -21.86
N ASN A 358 -16.12 -18.84 -22.22
CA ASN A 358 -16.62 -19.14 -23.57
C ASN A 358 -15.65 -18.72 -24.70
N GLY A 359 -14.36 -18.96 -24.50
CA GLY A 359 -13.30 -18.64 -25.48
C GLY A 359 -12.93 -17.16 -25.59
N GLN A 360 -13.44 -16.30 -24.71
CA GLN A 360 -13.14 -14.87 -24.71
C GLN A 360 -12.44 -14.44 -23.42
N PRO A 361 -11.42 -13.56 -23.49
CA PRO A 361 -10.80 -12.98 -22.30
C PRO A 361 -11.75 -11.96 -21.66
N VAL A 362 -12.03 -12.12 -20.37
CA VAL A 362 -12.97 -11.30 -19.60
C VAL A 362 -12.29 -10.81 -18.32
N GLN A 363 -12.57 -9.54 -17.95
CA GLN A 363 -12.24 -9.03 -16.62
C GLN A 363 -13.21 -9.65 -15.60
N LEU A 364 -12.66 -10.29 -14.58
CA LEU A 364 -13.42 -11.11 -13.64
C LEU A 364 -13.67 -10.35 -12.35
N THR A 365 -14.87 -10.49 -11.81
CA THR A 365 -15.20 -10.13 -10.42
C THR A 365 -15.46 -11.40 -9.62
N LEU A 366 -15.42 -11.30 -8.28
CA LEU A 366 -15.68 -12.47 -7.44
C LEU A 366 -17.03 -13.15 -7.74
N PRO A 367 -18.15 -12.41 -7.86
CA PRO A 367 -19.44 -13.02 -8.22
C PRO A 367 -19.43 -13.76 -9.56
N ILE A 368 -18.74 -13.21 -10.57
CA ILE A 368 -18.64 -13.84 -11.91
C ILE A 368 -17.88 -15.17 -11.82
N ILE A 369 -16.76 -15.21 -11.08
CA ILE A 369 -15.96 -16.44 -10.93
C ILE A 369 -16.79 -17.53 -10.25
N LEU A 370 -17.43 -17.20 -9.11
CA LEU A 370 -18.24 -18.15 -8.36
C LEU A 370 -19.40 -18.69 -9.20
N HIS A 371 -20.12 -17.79 -9.87
CA HIS A 371 -21.26 -18.14 -10.71
C HIS A 371 -20.83 -19.04 -11.88
N THR A 372 -19.77 -18.69 -12.60
CA THR A 372 -19.25 -19.47 -13.72
C THR A 372 -18.85 -20.88 -13.28
N TRP A 373 -18.21 -21.01 -12.11
CA TRP A 373 -17.86 -22.32 -11.57
C TRP A 373 -19.11 -23.12 -11.17
N VAL A 374 -20.08 -22.51 -10.49
CA VAL A 374 -21.34 -23.18 -10.12
C VAL A 374 -22.05 -23.69 -11.35
N ARG A 375 -22.21 -22.87 -12.41
CA ARG A 375 -22.81 -23.27 -13.67
C ARG A 375 -22.10 -24.44 -14.35
N HIS A 376 -20.76 -24.41 -14.34
CA HIS A 376 -19.97 -25.53 -14.84
C HIS A 376 -20.25 -26.81 -14.06
N ARG A 377 -20.30 -26.75 -12.73
CA ARG A 377 -20.60 -27.91 -11.89
C ARG A 377 -22.04 -28.44 -12.10
N GLU A 378 -23.01 -27.55 -12.27
CA GLU A 378 -24.36 -27.95 -12.66
C GLU A 378 -24.33 -28.83 -13.94
N GLY A 379 -23.69 -28.33 -14.99
CA GLY A 379 -23.58 -29.07 -16.26
C GLY A 379 -22.80 -30.38 -16.11
N VAL A 380 -21.76 -30.42 -15.28
CA VAL A 380 -21.03 -31.69 -15.03
C VAL A 380 -21.91 -32.74 -14.33
N ILE A 381 -22.67 -32.33 -13.30
CA ILE A 381 -23.56 -33.27 -12.59
C ILE A 381 -24.71 -33.72 -13.49
N GLU A 382 -25.31 -32.82 -14.26
CA GLU A 382 -26.34 -33.16 -15.22
C GLU A 382 -25.83 -34.21 -16.23
N ARG A 383 -24.72 -33.94 -16.91
CA ARG A 383 -24.12 -34.86 -17.89
C ARG A 383 -23.72 -36.21 -17.26
N ARG A 384 -23.14 -36.17 -16.05
CA ARG A 384 -22.82 -37.38 -15.29
C ARG A 384 -24.09 -38.23 -15.03
N THR A 385 -25.14 -37.58 -14.55
CA THR A 385 -26.39 -38.25 -14.22
C THR A 385 -27.07 -38.83 -15.46
N GLN A 386 -27.05 -38.09 -16.60
CA GLN A 386 -27.52 -38.61 -17.89
C GLN A 386 -26.70 -39.82 -18.33
N PHE A 387 -25.37 -39.81 -18.18
CA PHE A 387 -24.54 -40.95 -18.54
C PHE A 387 -24.84 -42.17 -17.66
N GLU A 388 -24.96 -42.00 -16.33
CA GLU A 388 -25.27 -43.10 -15.41
C GLU A 388 -26.69 -43.62 -15.61
N LEU A 389 -27.68 -42.74 -15.94
CA LEU A 389 -29.03 -43.10 -16.29
C LEU A 389 -29.03 -44.01 -17.54
N ALA A 390 -28.42 -43.53 -18.62
CA ALA A 390 -28.36 -44.28 -19.88
C ALA A 390 -27.67 -45.66 -19.70
N LYS A 391 -26.61 -45.69 -18.91
CA LYS A 391 -25.92 -46.93 -18.57
C LYS A 391 -26.78 -47.89 -17.74
N ALA A 392 -27.51 -47.37 -16.75
CA ALA A 392 -28.44 -48.16 -15.94
C ALA A 392 -29.61 -48.69 -16.73
N GLU A 393 -30.23 -47.84 -17.59
CA GLU A 393 -31.32 -48.26 -18.49
C GLU A 393 -30.85 -49.31 -19.48
N ALA A 394 -29.70 -49.14 -20.12
CA ALA A 394 -29.12 -50.15 -21.00
C ALA A 394 -28.87 -51.49 -20.28
N ARG A 395 -28.42 -51.41 -19.00
CA ARG A 395 -28.21 -52.61 -18.22
C ARG A 395 -29.52 -53.30 -17.81
N ILE A 396 -30.54 -52.54 -17.40
CA ILE A 396 -31.88 -53.06 -17.09
C ILE A 396 -32.45 -53.74 -18.34
N HIS A 397 -32.38 -53.12 -19.52
CA HIS A 397 -32.82 -53.69 -20.79
C HIS A 397 -32.15 -55.05 -21.08
N LEU A 398 -30.85 -55.18 -20.83
CA LEU A 398 -30.18 -56.46 -20.95
C LEU A 398 -30.66 -57.50 -19.92
N LEU A 399 -30.86 -57.04 -18.64
CA LEU A 399 -31.36 -57.93 -17.60
C LEU A 399 -32.74 -58.44 -17.83
N GLU A 400 -33.66 -57.63 -18.44
CA GLU A 400 -35.01 -58.05 -18.85
C GLU A 400 -34.93 -59.20 -19.83
N GLY A 401 -34.07 -59.10 -20.83
CA GLY A 401 -33.84 -60.21 -21.78
C GLY A 401 -33.35 -61.49 -21.13
N LEU A 402 -32.38 -61.34 -20.19
CA LEU A 402 -31.85 -62.48 -19.44
C LEU A 402 -32.85 -63.11 -18.48
N LEU A 403 -33.79 -62.33 -17.91
CA LEU A 403 -34.85 -62.84 -17.03
C LEU A 403 -35.93 -63.58 -17.82
N ILE A 404 -36.27 -63.13 -19.05
CA ILE A 404 -37.13 -63.88 -19.96
C ILE A 404 -36.54 -65.30 -20.23
N VAL A 405 -35.22 -65.33 -20.42
CA VAL A 405 -34.53 -66.61 -20.58
C VAL A 405 -34.61 -67.52 -19.31
N ALA A 406 -34.50 -66.87 -18.14
CA ALA A 406 -34.60 -67.61 -16.89
C ALA A 406 -36.02 -68.22 -16.68
N GLN A 407 -37.06 -67.58 -17.16
CA GLN A 407 -38.46 -68.06 -17.11
C GLN A 407 -38.74 -69.07 -18.20
N HIS A 408 -38.27 -68.92 -19.44
CA HIS A 408 -38.56 -69.70 -20.59
C HIS A 408 -37.34 -70.41 -21.16
N GLY A 409 -36.36 -70.79 -20.36
CA GLY A 409 -35.02 -71.30 -20.77
C GLY A 409 -35.07 -72.48 -21.67
N ARG A 410 -35.97 -73.41 -21.41
CA ARG A 410 -36.13 -74.61 -22.28
C ARG A 410 -36.60 -74.26 -23.72
N ASP A 411 -37.66 -73.49 -23.81
CA ASP A 411 -38.23 -73.05 -25.09
C ASP A 411 -37.24 -72.15 -25.89
N ILE A 412 -36.54 -71.30 -25.24
CA ILE A 412 -35.53 -70.45 -25.91
C ILE A 412 -34.35 -71.31 -26.40
N THR A 413 -33.89 -72.25 -25.59
CA THR A 413 -32.82 -73.18 -25.98
C THR A 413 -33.27 -74.06 -27.21
N ASP A 414 -34.51 -74.52 -27.26
CA ASP A 414 -35.03 -75.27 -28.37
C ASP A 414 -35.11 -74.39 -29.63
N ILE A 415 -35.64 -73.15 -29.56
CA ILE A 415 -35.60 -72.14 -30.62
C ILE A 415 -34.13 -71.91 -31.14
N ILE A 416 -33.20 -71.74 -30.30
CA ILE A 416 -31.78 -71.51 -30.74
C ILE A 416 -31.23 -72.74 -31.46
N ARG A 417 -31.62 -73.94 -31.07
CA ARG A 417 -31.18 -75.19 -31.74
C ARG A 417 -31.81 -75.42 -33.06
N ASP A 418 -33.04 -74.96 -33.22
CA ASP A 418 -33.84 -75.18 -34.44
C ASP A 418 -33.62 -74.15 -35.53
N CYS A 419 -32.81 -73.12 -35.29
CA CYS A 419 -32.44 -72.06 -36.23
C CYS A 419 -31.14 -72.34 -36.93
N GLU A 420 -30.98 -71.97 -38.17
CA GLU A 420 -29.78 -72.20 -38.98
C GLU A 420 -28.76 -71.09 -38.75
N ASP A 421 -29.17 -69.86 -38.44
CA ASP A 421 -28.32 -68.72 -38.23
C ASP A 421 -28.82 -67.75 -37.11
N TYR A 422 -27.97 -66.76 -36.75
CA TYR A 422 -28.33 -65.74 -35.74
C TYR A 422 -29.50 -64.82 -36.16
N ALA A 423 -29.67 -64.56 -37.46
CA ALA A 423 -30.72 -63.67 -37.91
C ALA A 423 -32.10 -64.34 -37.70
N GLU A 424 -32.23 -65.64 -37.94
CA GLU A 424 -33.44 -66.46 -37.70
C GLU A 424 -33.72 -66.57 -36.17
N VAL A 425 -32.66 -66.72 -35.33
CA VAL A 425 -32.83 -66.74 -33.89
C VAL A 425 -33.38 -65.39 -33.41
N HIS A 426 -32.84 -64.27 -33.92
CA HIS A 426 -33.29 -62.94 -33.54
C HIS A 426 -34.79 -62.76 -33.94
N GLN A 427 -35.15 -63.08 -35.17
CA GLN A 427 -36.52 -62.88 -35.65
C GLN A 427 -37.50 -63.69 -34.80
N ARG A 428 -37.23 -64.96 -34.50
CA ARG A 428 -38.14 -65.83 -33.71
C ARG A 428 -38.27 -65.38 -32.27
N LEU A 429 -37.16 -64.95 -31.65
CA LEU A 429 -37.14 -64.40 -30.28
C LEU A 429 -37.83 -63.03 -30.19
N ALA A 430 -37.69 -62.20 -31.23
CA ALA A 430 -38.38 -60.92 -31.31
C ALA A 430 -39.85 -61.10 -31.44
N ASP A 431 -40.32 -62.01 -32.37
CA ASP A 431 -41.72 -62.28 -32.60
C ASP A 431 -42.44 -62.94 -31.41
N LYS A 432 -41.79 -63.83 -30.67
CA LYS A 432 -42.39 -64.57 -29.57
C LYS A 432 -42.28 -63.86 -28.21
N TYR A 433 -41.21 -63.28 -27.92
CA TYR A 433 -40.90 -62.68 -26.62
C TYR A 433 -40.66 -61.13 -26.63
N GLY A 434 -40.74 -60.49 -27.82
CA GLY A 434 -40.51 -59.04 -27.97
C GLY A 434 -39.05 -58.61 -27.72
N MET A 435 -38.09 -59.53 -27.85
CA MET A 435 -36.71 -59.24 -27.58
C MET A 435 -36.05 -58.28 -28.60
N SER A 436 -35.39 -57.32 -28.21
CA SER A 436 -34.51 -56.49 -29.06
C SER A 436 -33.29 -57.26 -29.55
N GLU A 437 -32.70 -56.79 -30.65
CA GLU A 437 -31.47 -57.38 -31.19
C GLU A 437 -30.36 -57.46 -30.12
N ILE A 438 -30.19 -56.39 -29.28
CA ILE A 438 -29.22 -56.35 -28.20
C ILE A 438 -29.49 -57.42 -27.14
N GLN A 439 -30.76 -57.59 -26.76
CA GLN A 439 -31.19 -58.69 -25.84
C GLN A 439 -30.96 -60.02 -26.42
N THR A 440 -31.34 -60.25 -27.65
CA THR A 440 -31.18 -61.53 -28.40
C THR A 440 -29.66 -61.90 -28.44
N LYS A 441 -28.80 -60.96 -28.80
CA LYS A 441 -27.35 -61.19 -28.81
C LYS A 441 -26.82 -61.59 -27.46
N ALA A 442 -27.21 -60.87 -26.39
CA ALA A 442 -26.78 -61.16 -25.04
C ALA A 442 -27.25 -62.55 -24.56
N VAL A 443 -28.46 -62.95 -25.00
CA VAL A 443 -29.00 -64.31 -24.73
C VAL A 443 -28.29 -65.36 -25.54
N TYR A 444 -28.04 -65.16 -26.81
CA TYR A 444 -27.32 -66.07 -27.71
C TYR A 444 -25.88 -66.37 -27.22
N GLU A 445 -25.19 -65.36 -26.74
CA GLU A 445 -23.82 -65.48 -26.24
C GLU A 445 -23.76 -65.92 -24.75
N MET A 446 -24.89 -66.10 -24.06
CA MET A 446 -24.95 -66.41 -22.65
C MET A 446 -24.54 -67.89 -22.37
N PRO A 447 -23.58 -68.14 -21.44
CA PRO A 447 -23.21 -69.46 -21.00
C PRO A 447 -24.37 -70.15 -20.25
N LEU A 448 -24.72 -71.39 -20.63
CA LEU A 448 -25.81 -72.18 -20.02
C LEU A 448 -25.71 -72.27 -18.47
N GLY A 449 -24.54 -72.17 -17.89
CA GLY A 449 -24.33 -72.20 -16.43
C GLY A 449 -24.93 -70.98 -15.68
N ARG A 450 -25.36 -69.91 -16.39
CA ARG A 450 -26.03 -68.78 -15.78
C ARG A 450 -27.55 -68.95 -15.54
N LEU A 451 -28.11 -70.08 -15.99
CA LEU A 451 -29.55 -70.38 -15.80
C LEU A 451 -29.85 -71.05 -14.44
N THR A 452 -28.96 -71.04 -13.52
CA THR A 452 -29.21 -71.64 -12.18
C THR A 452 -30.13 -70.69 -11.37
N LYS A 453 -30.97 -71.28 -10.47
CA LYS A 453 -31.85 -70.51 -9.57
C LYS A 453 -31.11 -69.43 -8.74
N GLN A 454 -29.92 -69.72 -8.36
CA GLN A 454 -29.07 -68.72 -7.59
C GLN A 454 -28.64 -67.58 -8.49
N SER A 455 -28.39 -67.77 -9.76
CA SER A 455 -28.06 -66.77 -10.73
C SER A 455 -29.25 -65.85 -11.02
N VAL A 456 -30.44 -66.42 -11.15
CA VAL A 456 -31.69 -65.67 -11.38
C VAL A 456 -32.00 -64.73 -10.25
N GLY A 457 -31.94 -65.17 -9.00
CA GLY A 457 -32.17 -64.30 -7.84
C GLY A 457 -31.16 -63.14 -7.75
N LYS A 458 -29.91 -63.29 -8.24
CA LYS A 458 -28.95 -62.20 -8.35
C LYS A 458 -29.34 -61.19 -9.44
N LEU A 459 -29.84 -61.67 -10.60
CA LEU A 459 -30.28 -60.79 -11.68
C LEU A 459 -31.51 -59.94 -11.29
N GLU A 460 -32.50 -60.60 -10.61
CA GLU A 460 -33.68 -59.89 -10.07
C GLU A 460 -33.30 -58.81 -9.05
N LYS A 461 -32.34 -59.09 -8.14
CA LYS A 461 -31.83 -58.15 -7.18
C LYS A 461 -31.11 -57.00 -7.85
N GLU A 462 -30.23 -57.30 -8.82
CA GLU A 462 -29.52 -56.27 -9.63
C GLU A 462 -30.51 -55.37 -10.38
N GLN A 463 -31.55 -55.95 -10.97
CA GLN A 463 -32.61 -55.19 -11.64
C GLN A 463 -33.30 -54.24 -10.65
N GLY A 464 -33.68 -54.73 -9.47
CA GLY A 464 -34.32 -53.91 -8.44
C GLY A 464 -33.44 -52.73 -7.96
N GLU A 465 -32.17 -52.97 -7.72
CA GLU A 465 -31.20 -51.95 -7.31
C GLU A 465 -31.04 -50.89 -8.42
N LEU A 466 -30.92 -51.31 -9.69
CA LEU A 466 -30.84 -50.41 -10.83
C LEU A 466 -32.13 -49.60 -11.05
N ALA A 467 -33.30 -50.19 -10.85
CA ALA A 467 -34.57 -49.46 -10.97
C ALA A 467 -34.70 -48.35 -9.93
N ILE A 468 -34.24 -48.58 -8.69
CA ILE A 468 -34.13 -47.54 -7.67
C ILE A 468 -33.18 -46.43 -8.12
N SER A 469 -32.01 -46.80 -8.70
CA SER A 469 -31.04 -45.84 -9.21
C SER A 469 -31.58 -44.99 -10.35
N VAL A 470 -32.29 -45.62 -11.32
CA VAL A 470 -32.94 -44.90 -12.44
C VAL A 470 -33.97 -43.90 -11.94
N ASN A 471 -34.80 -44.27 -10.97
CA ASN A 471 -35.74 -43.31 -10.37
C ASN A 471 -34.98 -42.12 -9.72
N ARG A 472 -33.94 -42.40 -8.98
CA ARG A 472 -33.12 -41.34 -8.35
C ARG A 472 -32.46 -40.43 -9.40
N TYR A 473 -31.94 -41.01 -10.48
CA TYR A 473 -31.35 -40.21 -11.56
C TYR A 473 -32.39 -39.32 -12.24
N ASN A 474 -33.58 -39.82 -12.46
CA ASN A 474 -34.71 -39.05 -13.02
C ASN A 474 -35.15 -37.92 -12.08
N GLU A 475 -35.22 -38.16 -10.77
CA GLU A 475 -35.50 -37.11 -9.77
C GLU A 475 -34.44 -36.00 -9.81
N ILE A 476 -33.15 -36.34 -9.87
CA ILE A 476 -32.05 -35.37 -9.97
C ILE A 476 -32.17 -34.54 -11.25
N LEU A 477 -32.37 -35.16 -12.38
CA LEU A 477 -32.50 -34.50 -13.69
C LEU A 477 -33.75 -33.61 -13.78
N ALA A 478 -34.82 -33.95 -13.05
CA ALA A 478 -36.05 -33.17 -13.03
C ALA A 478 -35.97 -31.90 -12.13
N SER A 479 -34.97 -31.83 -11.24
CA SER A 479 -34.92 -30.77 -10.23
C SER A 479 -33.53 -30.11 -10.18
N ARG A 480 -33.46 -28.86 -10.62
CA ARG A 480 -32.25 -28.04 -10.49
C ARG A 480 -31.80 -27.90 -9.02
N THR A 481 -32.76 -27.83 -8.10
CA THR A 481 -32.47 -27.76 -6.64
C THR A 481 -31.67 -28.98 -6.18
N GLU A 482 -32.04 -30.18 -6.68
CA GLU A 482 -31.33 -31.42 -6.38
C GLU A 482 -29.90 -31.38 -6.92
N ILE A 483 -29.70 -30.89 -8.15
CA ILE A 483 -28.37 -30.75 -8.76
C ILE A 483 -27.50 -29.80 -7.92
N LEU A 484 -28.01 -28.63 -7.55
CA LEU A 484 -27.29 -27.64 -6.75
C LEU A 484 -26.99 -28.15 -5.32
N THR A 485 -27.89 -28.93 -4.73
CA THR A 485 -27.66 -29.60 -3.45
C THR A 485 -26.47 -30.56 -3.54
N ILE A 486 -26.41 -31.37 -4.63
CA ILE A 486 -25.29 -32.28 -4.86
C ILE A 486 -23.97 -31.48 -5.03
N VAL A 487 -23.97 -30.31 -5.70
CA VAL A 487 -22.80 -29.46 -5.79
C VAL A 487 -22.29 -29.05 -4.39
N ILE A 488 -23.21 -28.65 -3.51
CA ILE A 488 -22.87 -28.28 -2.12
C ILE A 488 -22.28 -29.47 -1.35
N ASP A 489 -22.95 -30.62 -1.45
CA ASP A 489 -22.56 -31.82 -0.69
C ASP A 489 -21.17 -32.32 -1.13
N GLU A 490 -20.90 -32.37 -2.43
CA GLU A 490 -19.60 -32.79 -2.97
C GLU A 490 -18.49 -31.80 -2.60
N LEU A 491 -18.75 -30.48 -2.69
CA LEU A 491 -17.79 -29.48 -2.29
C LEU A 491 -17.53 -29.55 -0.78
N GLN A 492 -18.57 -29.77 0.04
CA GLN A 492 -18.42 -29.91 1.48
C GLN A 492 -17.60 -31.15 1.85
N ASP A 493 -17.78 -32.25 1.11
CA ASP A 493 -17.03 -33.47 1.32
C ASP A 493 -15.52 -33.28 0.96
N ILE A 494 -15.23 -32.56 -0.10
CA ILE A 494 -13.86 -32.17 -0.46
C ILE A 494 -13.27 -31.27 0.65
N THR A 495 -14.04 -30.32 1.15
CA THR A 495 -13.64 -29.39 2.22
C THR A 495 -13.35 -30.13 3.53
N ASN A 496 -14.18 -31.11 3.90
CA ASN A 496 -13.99 -31.92 5.09
C ASN A 496 -12.70 -32.76 5.04
N ARG A 497 -12.26 -33.14 3.83
CA ARG A 497 -11.04 -33.95 3.64
C ARG A 497 -9.78 -33.11 3.47
N HIS A 498 -9.86 -31.91 2.91
CA HIS A 498 -8.72 -31.11 2.47
C HIS A 498 -8.69 -29.69 3.02
N GLY A 499 -9.75 -29.26 3.70
CA GLY A 499 -9.80 -27.91 4.31
C GLY A 499 -8.79 -27.77 5.44
N ASP A 500 -8.12 -26.65 5.47
CA ASP A 500 -7.15 -26.28 6.50
C ASP A 500 -7.38 -24.84 7.00
N THR A 501 -6.64 -24.46 8.03
CA THR A 501 -6.71 -23.10 8.58
C THR A 501 -6.03 -22.10 7.66
N ARG A 502 -6.54 -20.85 7.69
CA ARG A 502 -5.92 -19.72 7.00
C ARG A 502 -4.46 -19.53 7.45
N ARG A 503 -3.58 -19.26 6.50
CA ARG A 503 -2.14 -19.01 6.73
C ARG A 503 -1.81 -17.52 6.75
N THR A 504 -2.48 -16.73 5.91
CA THR A 504 -2.24 -15.29 5.77
C THR A 504 -3.11 -14.49 6.73
N HIS A 505 -2.50 -13.61 7.50
CA HIS A 505 -3.21 -12.68 8.37
C HIS A 505 -3.68 -11.46 7.59
N ILE A 506 -4.81 -10.88 7.97
CA ILE A 506 -5.32 -9.66 7.33
C ILE A 506 -5.47 -8.58 8.39
N ASP A 507 -4.72 -7.50 8.20
CA ASP A 507 -4.84 -6.28 9.01
C ASP A 507 -5.74 -5.29 8.24
N PRO A 508 -6.91 -4.93 8.77
CA PRO A 508 -7.83 -4.01 8.12
C PRO A 508 -7.26 -2.59 7.98
N MET A 509 -6.23 -2.24 8.76
CA MET A 509 -5.62 -0.93 8.68
C MET A 509 -4.80 -0.79 7.39
N PRO A 510 -5.10 0.21 6.53
CA PRO A 510 -4.24 0.49 5.39
C PRO A 510 -2.85 0.93 5.86
N LEU A 511 -1.79 0.50 5.17
CA LEU A 511 -0.43 0.98 5.45
C LEU A 511 -0.26 2.50 5.26
N SER A 512 -1.20 3.16 4.61
CA SER A 512 -1.30 4.61 4.43
C SER A 512 -2.09 5.31 5.56
N MET A 513 -2.74 4.59 6.45
CA MET A 513 -3.06 5.16 7.75
C MET A 513 -1.72 5.36 8.45
N ASP A 514 -1.19 6.57 8.29
CA ASP A 514 -0.04 7.02 9.01
C ASP A 514 -0.29 6.80 10.51
N ARG A 515 0.75 6.43 11.24
CA ARG A 515 0.72 6.46 12.72
C ARG A 515 0.12 7.78 13.25
N GLU A 516 0.05 8.80 12.40
CA GLU A 516 -0.55 10.11 12.61
C GLU A 516 -2.03 10.06 13.01
N ASP A 517 -2.83 9.11 12.47
CA ASP A 517 -4.25 8.97 12.84
C ASP A 517 -4.44 8.34 14.22
N LEU A 518 -3.42 7.66 14.75
CA LEU A 518 -3.41 7.09 16.09
C LEU A 518 -2.80 8.02 17.13
N ILE A 519 -2.20 9.17 16.71
CA ILE A 519 -1.61 10.14 17.60
C ILE A 519 -2.67 11.17 17.97
N GLU A 520 -2.88 11.33 19.25
CA GLU A 520 -3.73 12.37 19.79
C GLU A 520 -3.18 13.76 19.42
N GLU A 521 -4.05 14.61 18.88
CA GLU A 521 -3.65 15.97 18.51
C GLU A 521 -3.55 16.81 19.79
N LYS A 522 -2.32 17.11 20.18
CA LYS A 522 -1.99 17.88 21.41
C LYS A 522 -1.16 19.10 21.06
N PRO A 523 -1.36 20.23 21.75
CA PRO A 523 -0.48 21.36 21.63
C PRO A 523 0.88 21.04 22.25
N ILE A 524 1.93 21.24 21.48
CA ILE A 524 3.32 20.97 21.87
C ILE A 524 4.22 22.16 21.56
N VAL A 525 5.32 22.23 22.29
CA VAL A 525 6.35 23.25 22.10
C VAL A 525 7.62 22.59 21.55
N ILE A 526 7.97 22.95 20.32
CA ILE A 526 9.21 22.51 19.68
C ILE A 526 10.32 23.45 20.10
N SER A 527 11.41 22.93 20.65
CA SER A 527 12.60 23.69 21.04
C SER A 527 13.80 23.25 20.19
N LEU A 528 14.51 24.22 19.62
CA LEU A 528 15.73 24.04 18.86
C LEU A 528 16.88 24.72 19.61
N SER A 529 18.01 24.03 19.76
CA SER A 529 19.24 24.59 20.34
C SER A 529 20.18 25.12 19.25
N GLN A 530 21.25 25.88 19.68
CA GLN A 530 22.26 26.38 18.76
C GLN A 530 23.08 25.29 18.09
N GLU A 531 23.30 24.17 18.79
CA GLU A 531 23.96 22.99 18.24
C GLU A 531 23.02 22.09 17.45
N ASN A 532 21.85 22.61 17.02
CA ASN A 532 20.85 21.88 16.23
C ASN A 532 20.24 20.65 16.94
N TYR A 533 20.04 20.67 18.26
CA TYR A 533 19.27 19.68 18.99
C TYR A 533 17.80 20.07 18.97
N LEU A 534 16.94 19.15 18.57
CA LEU A 534 15.50 19.32 18.44
C LEU A 534 14.77 18.42 19.43
N ARG A 535 13.70 18.96 20.04
CA ARG A 535 12.80 18.22 20.94
C ARG A 535 11.43 18.83 20.95
N HIS A 536 10.44 18.07 21.43
CA HIS A 536 9.17 18.65 21.82
C HIS A 536 8.86 18.37 23.29
N THR A 537 8.03 19.24 23.85
CA THR A 537 7.56 19.17 25.23
C THR A 537 6.09 19.54 25.25
N PRO A 538 5.22 18.82 25.98
CA PRO A 538 3.84 19.23 26.17
C PRO A 538 3.75 20.65 26.73
N ILE A 539 2.73 21.42 26.31
CA ILE A 539 2.63 22.84 26.66
C ILE A 539 2.48 23.05 28.16
N GLU A 540 1.84 22.10 28.86
CA GLU A 540 1.61 22.11 30.33
C GLU A 540 2.93 22.11 31.13
N ALA A 541 4.02 21.63 30.52
CA ALA A 541 5.35 21.66 31.15
C ALA A 541 5.95 23.08 31.27
N PHE A 542 5.35 24.09 30.60
CA PHE A 542 5.79 25.50 30.65
C PHE A 542 4.92 26.34 31.62
N ARG A 543 4.65 25.85 32.83
CA ARG A 543 3.88 26.57 33.87
C ARG A 543 4.47 27.94 34.23
N LEU A 544 3.62 28.89 34.50
CA LEU A 544 3.96 30.26 34.91
C LEU A 544 4.73 30.31 36.26
N GLN A 545 5.73 31.22 36.36
CA GLN A 545 6.27 31.64 37.62
C GLN A 545 6.06 33.14 37.82
N ASN A 546 5.67 33.49 39.05
CA ASN A 546 5.42 34.88 39.46
C ASN A 546 6.71 35.76 39.37
N ARG A 547 6.56 37.07 39.14
CA ARG A 547 7.58 38.09 39.24
C ARG A 547 8.36 37.94 40.54
N ALA A 548 9.71 38.06 40.46
CA ALA A 548 10.68 37.88 41.57
C ALA A 548 11.11 36.43 41.86
N GLY A 549 10.60 35.41 41.13
CA GLY A 549 11.23 34.09 41.16
C GLY A 549 12.61 34.11 40.47
N THR A 550 13.58 33.35 40.97
CA THR A 550 14.77 33.01 40.19
C THR A 550 14.31 32.29 38.95
N GLY A 551 14.57 32.87 37.75
CA GLY A 551 14.12 32.31 36.47
C GLY A 551 14.41 30.82 36.39
N LEU A 552 13.48 30.07 35.81
CA LEU A 552 13.66 28.64 35.54
C LEU A 552 14.77 28.49 34.52
N LYS A 553 15.78 27.68 34.82
CA LYS A 553 16.72 27.24 33.82
C LYS A 553 15.95 26.48 32.75
N GLY A 554 15.80 27.08 31.59
CA GLY A 554 15.09 26.44 30.45
C GLY A 554 15.76 25.19 29.93
N VAL A 555 17.08 25.12 30.11
CA VAL A 555 17.95 23.98 29.78
C VAL A 555 19.12 23.98 30.74
N THR A 556 19.28 22.92 31.52
CA THR A 556 20.59 22.60 32.12
C THR A 556 21.29 21.67 31.15
N THR A 557 22.10 22.22 30.29
CA THR A 557 23.07 21.41 29.53
C THR A 557 24.32 21.29 30.37
N LYS A 558 24.89 20.10 30.49
CA LYS A 558 26.22 19.90 31.07
C LYS A 558 27.33 20.49 30.18
N ASP A 559 27.00 20.84 28.94
CA ASP A 559 27.85 21.43 27.92
C ASP A 559 27.10 22.61 27.31
N GLU A 560 27.72 23.75 27.13
CA GLU A 560 27.36 25.10 26.66
C GLU A 560 26.33 25.27 25.52
N ASP A 561 25.41 24.32 25.29
CA ASP A 561 24.41 24.37 24.22
C ASP A 561 23.15 25.16 24.62
N VAL A 562 22.87 26.23 23.90
CA VAL A 562 21.85 27.24 24.25
C VAL A 562 20.62 27.15 23.33
N PRO A 563 19.39 27.34 23.86
CA PRO A 563 18.20 27.36 23.02
C PRO A 563 18.22 28.51 21.99
N GLN A 564 18.03 28.20 20.72
CA GLN A 564 18.00 29.16 19.61
C GLN A 564 16.57 29.64 19.28
N SER A 565 15.60 28.73 19.28
CA SER A 565 14.22 29.06 18.95
C SER A 565 13.24 28.10 19.58
N VAL A 566 12.01 28.64 19.81
CA VAL A 566 10.88 27.92 20.36
C VAL A 566 9.68 28.14 19.45
N HIS A 567 8.95 27.09 19.10
CA HIS A 567 7.79 27.12 18.21
C HIS A 567 6.66 26.32 18.84
N ALA A 568 5.49 26.94 19.00
CA ALA A 568 4.28 26.26 19.38
C ALA A 568 3.59 25.70 18.12
N CYS A 569 3.10 24.47 18.22
CA CYS A 569 2.38 23.79 17.15
C CYS A 569 1.58 22.61 17.72
N PHE A 570 0.80 21.97 16.89
CA PHE A 570 0.13 20.71 17.23
C PHE A 570 1.01 19.49 16.89
N SER A 571 0.82 18.39 17.62
CA SER A 571 1.57 17.15 17.42
C SER A 571 1.52 16.64 15.97
N LYS A 572 0.39 16.84 15.27
CA LYS A 572 0.19 16.40 13.87
C LYS A 572 0.72 17.36 12.82
N ASP A 573 1.15 18.57 13.20
CA ASP A 573 1.67 19.54 12.24
C ASP A 573 2.94 19.05 11.55
N ARG A 574 3.12 19.52 10.32
CA ARG A 574 4.33 19.27 9.57
C ARG A 574 5.34 20.39 9.80
N LEU A 575 6.53 20.05 10.19
CA LEU A 575 7.64 20.97 10.37
C LEU A 575 8.42 21.08 9.05
N LEU A 576 8.47 22.28 8.46
CA LEU A 576 9.41 22.63 7.41
C LEU A 576 10.63 23.27 8.06
N ILE A 577 11.76 22.58 8.04
CA ILE A 577 13.02 22.97 8.68
C ILE A 577 13.94 23.54 7.61
N PHE A 578 14.28 24.82 7.71
CA PHE A 578 15.11 25.54 6.75
C PHE A 578 16.52 25.79 7.31
N THR A 579 17.54 25.60 6.48
CA THR A 579 18.94 25.80 6.85
C THR A 579 19.51 27.08 6.26
N ASP A 580 20.59 27.58 6.87
CA ASP A 580 21.38 28.73 6.40
C ASP A 580 21.91 28.53 4.96
N GLN A 581 22.13 27.27 4.55
CA GLN A 581 22.55 26.88 3.19
C GLN A 581 21.41 26.88 2.15
N GLY A 582 20.21 27.33 2.56
CA GLY A 582 19.05 27.42 1.67
C GLY A 582 18.39 26.08 1.33
N ARG A 583 18.56 25.05 2.16
CA ARG A 583 17.85 23.77 2.05
C ARG A 583 16.63 23.74 2.95
N VAL A 584 15.69 22.84 2.65
CA VAL A 584 14.48 22.58 3.43
C VAL A 584 14.30 21.08 3.63
N TYR A 585 13.93 20.68 4.83
CA TYR A 585 13.63 19.33 5.26
C TYR A 585 12.21 19.27 5.81
N GLY A 586 11.52 18.13 5.65
CA GLY A 586 10.19 17.91 6.19
C GLY A 586 10.22 16.83 7.28
N LEU A 587 9.61 17.14 8.42
CA LEU A 587 9.46 16.23 9.57
C LEU A 587 8.06 16.44 10.15
N ARG A 588 7.44 15.39 10.72
CA ARG A 588 6.23 15.56 11.50
C ARG A 588 6.56 16.00 12.92
N ALA A 589 5.72 16.82 13.53
CA ALA A 589 6.02 17.37 14.87
C ALA A 589 6.11 16.26 15.93
N TRP A 590 5.26 15.24 15.88
CA TRP A 590 5.29 14.06 16.75
C TRP A 590 6.52 13.16 16.57
N GLU A 591 7.24 13.27 15.47
CA GLU A 591 8.47 12.49 15.22
C GLU A 591 9.69 13.08 15.92
N THR A 592 9.58 14.30 16.44
CA THR A 592 10.60 14.87 17.32
C THR A 592 10.56 14.17 18.69
N PRO A 593 11.68 13.98 19.38
CA PRO A 593 11.67 13.28 20.66
C PRO A 593 10.91 14.08 21.72
N GLU A 594 9.97 13.41 22.39
CA GLU A 594 9.33 13.94 23.59
C GLU A 594 10.32 13.87 24.77
N THR A 595 10.58 14.99 25.39
CA THR A 595 11.54 15.07 26.49
C THR A 595 11.11 16.08 27.53
N SER A 596 11.65 15.95 28.77
CA SER A 596 11.52 17.00 29.78
C SER A 596 12.26 18.26 29.33
N ARG A 597 11.90 19.42 29.93
CA ARG A 597 12.53 20.71 29.64
C ARG A 597 14.05 20.73 29.84
N GLN A 598 14.63 19.86 30.67
CA GLN A 598 16.04 19.80 31.00
C GLN A 598 16.84 18.84 30.12
N ALA A 599 16.23 18.01 29.30
CA ALA A 599 16.92 17.05 28.45
C ALA A 599 17.42 17.69 27.15
N LYS A 600 18.57 17.24 26.65
CA LYS A 600 19.24 17.79 25.45
C LYS A 600 18.47 17.61 24.16
N GLY A 601 17.54 16.62 24.08
CA GLY A 601 16.84 16.28 22.85
C GLY A 601 17.68 15.41 21.91
N ARG A 602 17.35 15.44 20.61
CA ARG A 602 18.07 14.67 19.57
C ARG A 602 18.61 15.63 18.51
N HIS A 603 19.87 15.46 18.12
CA HIS A 603 20.48 16.28 17.08
C HIS A 603 19.74 16.09 15.74
N VAL A 604 19.48 17.19 15.02
CA VAL A 604 18.72 17.22 13.76
C VAL A 604 19.27 16.25 12.71
N LYS A 605 20.59 16.06 12.68
CA LYS A 605 21.26 15.07 11.81
C LYS A 605 20.76 13.63 12.01
N ASN A 606 20.30 13.28 13.22
CA ASN A 606 19.75 11.95 13.53
C ASN A 606 18.25 11.83 13.18
N LEU A 607 17.59 12.94 12.89
CA LEU A 607 16.17 13.00 12.53
C LEU A 607 15.98 13.21 11.02
N LEU A 608 16.93 13.85 10.34
CA LEU A 608 16.87 14.24 8.94
C LEU A 608 17.93 13.51 8.13
N GLU A 609 17.51 12.89 7.04
CA GLU A 609 18.42 12.20 6.12
C GLU A 609 19.17 13.21 5.26
N GLY A 610 20.51 13.13 5.20
CA GLY A 610 21.32 13.99 4.35
C GLY A 610 21.51 15.41 4.85
N PHE A 611 21.28 15.68 6.14
CA PHE A 611 21.68 16.92 6.81
C PHE A 611 23.21 16.96 6.90
N ARG A 612 23.82 18.09 6.48
CA ARG A 612 25.27 18.24 6.39
C ARG A 612 25.84 18.85 7.66
N ASP A 613 27.10 18.55 7.97
CA ASP A 613 27.76 19.04 9.19
C ASP A 613 27.93 20.57 9.22
N GLU A 614 27.95 21.20 8.03
CA GLU A 614 28.13 22.65 7.88
C GLU A 614 26.81 23.43 7.85
N GLU A 615 25.65 22.73 7.95
CA GLU A 615 24.33 23.36 7.93
C GLU A 615 23.86 23.70 9.33
N ASN A 616 23.27 24.91 9.47
CA ASN A 616 22.57 25.33 10.69
C ASN A 616 21.09 25.59 10.39
N VAL A 617 20.24 25.18 11.31
CA VAL A 617 18.81 25.46 11.21
C VAL A 617 18.56 26.95 11.53
N VAL A 618 17.93 27.67 10.58
CA VAL A 618 17.62 29.10 10.77
C VAL A 618 16.13 29.36 10.96
N ALA A 619 15.26 28.49 10.46
CA ALA A 619 13.83 28.62 10.65
C ALA A 619 13.15 27.26 10.69
N ILE A 620 12.20 27.13 11.61
CA ILE A 620 11.24 26.03 11.64
C ILE A 620 9.87 26.65 11.39
N LEU A 621 9.15 26.12 10.42
CA LEU A 621 7.82 26.56 10.07
C LEU A 621 6.84 25.40 10.27
N PRO A 622 6.03 25.43 11.34
CA PRO A 622 4.92 24.51 11.47
C PRO A 622 3.87 24.82 10.39
N VAL A 623 3.42 23.80 9.70
CA VAL A 623 2.38 23.89 8.66
C VAL A 623 1.32 22.86 9.00
N ASN A 624 0.11 23.33 9.30
CA ASN A 624 -1.01 22.47 9.63
C ASN A 624 -1.59 21.81 8.38
N ARG A 625 -2.47 20.82 8.59
CA ARG A 625 -3.09 20.05 7.51
C ARG A 625 -3.93 20.93 6.60
N GLU A 626 -4.68 21.86 7.17
CA GLU A 626 -5.53 22.80 6.42
C GLU A 626 -4.71 23.68 5.45
N MET A 627 -3.54 24.20 5.88
CA MET A 627 -2.63 24.96 5.01
C MET A 627 -2.04 24.12 3.88
N LEU A 628 -1.89 22.79 4.09
CA LEU A 628 -1.38 21.88 3.06
C LEU A 628 -2.47 21.48 2.03
N GLU A 629 -3.71 21.35 2.47
CA GLU A 629 -4.86 21.02 1.62
C GLU A 629 -5.35 22.25 0.85
N ASN A 630 -5.46 23.42 1.51
CA ASN A 630 -5.93 24.69 0.96
C ASN A 630 -4.76 25.67 0.73
N HIS A 631 -3.78 25.25 -0.06
CA HIS A 631 -2.56 26.04 -0.30
C HIS A 631 -2.71 27.15 -1.36
N GLU A 632 -3.86 27.30 -2.00
CA GLU A 632 -4.10 28.37 -2.96
C GLU A 632 -3.95 29.76 -2.33
N GLY A 633 -3.13 30.62 -2.94
CA GLY A 633 -2.86 31.96 -2.42
C GLY A 633 -1.88 32.03 -1.24
N ILE A 634 -1.37 30.90 -0.76
CA ILE A 634 -0.38 30.84 0.31
C ILE A 634 1.03 30.65 -0.28
N TYR A 635 1.94 31.50 0.14
CA TYR A 635 3.32 31.48 -0.30
C TYR A 635 4.27 31.47 0.90
N LEU A 636 5.54 31.11 0.66
CA LEU A 636 6.64 31.34 1.57
C LEU A 636 7.47 32.53 1.08
N MET A 637 7.70 33.48 1.99
CA MET A 637 8.59 34.61 1.79
C MET A 637 9.95 34.33 2.46
N PHE A 638 11.02 34.50 1.73
CA PHE A 638 12.38 34.26 2.15
C PHE A 638 13.14 35.57 2.24
N ALA A 639 14.02 35.69 3.24
CA ALA A 639 14.97 36.78 3.39
C ALA A 639 16.38 36.24 3.56
N THR A 640 17.32 36.72 2.77
CA THR A 640 18.75 36.37 2.91
C THR A 640 19.52 37.46 3.62
N ARG A 641 20.70 37.11 4.12
CA ARG A 641 21.64 38.03 4.83
C ARG A 641 21.99 39.25 3.99
N SER A 642 22.19 39.04 2.67
CA SER A 642 22.53 40.14 1.72
C SER A 642 21.32 41.01 1.33
N GLY A 643 20.12 40.73 1.89
CA GLY A 643 18.93 41.54 1.65
C GLY A 643 18.11 41.11 0.40
N ARG A 644 18.24 39.89 -0.06
CA ARG A 644 17.39 39.37 -1.14
C ARG A 644 16.06 38.88 -0.57
N ALA A 645 14.99 39.06 -1.34
CA ALA A 645 13.64 38.58 -1.05
C ALA A 645 13.24 37.57 -2.13
N LYS A 646 12.59 36.49 -1.74
CA LYS A 646 12.03 35.50 -2.64
C LYS A 646 10.64 35.08 -2.18
N ARG A 647 9.68 34.95 -3.09
CA ARG A 647 8.35 34.43 -2.85
C ARG A 647 8.15 33.15 -3.65
N THR A 648 7.70 32.08 -3.01
CA THR A 648 7.46 30.78 -3.64
C THR A 648 6.16 30.20 -3.12
N ALA A 649 5.33 29.60 -3.98
CA ALA A 649 4.08 28.97 -3.56
C ALA A 649 4.30 27.86 -2.53
N LEU A 650 3.44 27.74 -1.52
CA LEU A 650 3.52 26.71 -0.49
C LEU A 650 3.40 25.29 -1.08
N SER A 651 2.64 25.14 -2.18
CA SER A 651 2.49 23.90 -2.93
C SER A 651 3.83 23.28 -3.36
N GLU A 652 4.85 24.09 -3.66
CA GLU A 652 6.20 23.63 -3.99
C GLU A 652 6.90 22.89 -2.83
N TYR A 653 6.39 23.05 -1.61
CA TYR A 653 6.92 22.47 -0.38
C TYR A 653 6.01 21.39 0.25
N ALA A 654 4.84 21.11 -0.34
CA ALA A 654 3.89 20.13 0.18
C ALA A 654 4.48 18.70 0.27
N LYS A 655 5.40 18.34 -0.62
CA LYS A 655 6.05 17.02 -0.69
C LYS A 655 7.54 17.08 -0.38
N ILE A 656 7.93 17.70 0.75
CA ILE A 656 9.30 17.70 1.23
C ILE A 656 9.48 16.55 2.22
N ASN A 657 10.45 15.69 1.97
CA ASN A 657 10.78 14.54 2.81
C ASN A 657 12.00 14.84 3.69
N ARG A 658 12.40 13.89 4.55
CA ARG A 658 13.55 13.99 5.46
C ARG A 658 14.89 14.11 4.75
N ASN A 659 15.01 13.70 3.48
CA ASN A 659 16.25 13.79 2.68
C ASN A 659 16.54 15.21 2.16
N GLY A 660 15.62 16.15 2.38
CA GLY A 660 15.77 17.56 2.06
C GLY A 660 15.83 17.90 0.58
N LYS A 661 15.52 19.17 0.28
CA LYS A 661 15.60 19.75 -1.07
C LYS A 661 16.13 21.20 -0.97
N TYR A 662 16.61 21.76 -2.09
CA TYR A 662 16.89 23.19 -2.13
C TYR A 662 15.60 24.01 -2.04
N ALA A 663 15.55 24.94 -1.09
CA ALA A 663 14.46 25.89 -0.90
C ALA A 663 14.73 27.21 -1.64
N ILE A 664 15.99 27.63 -1.69
CA ILE A 664 16.47 28.81 -2.38
C ILE A 664 17.90 28.56 -2.87
N LYS A 665 18.27 29.06 -4.05
CA LYS A 665 19.66 29.09 -4.49
C LYS A 665 20.31 30.37 -3.95
N LEU A 666 21.25 30.23 -3.04
CA LEU A 666 22.01 31.36 -2.51
C LEU A 666 23.06 31.83 -3.52
N VAL A 667 23.43 33.11 -3.43
CA VAL A 667 24.61 33.68 -4.12
C VAL A 667 25.80 33.40 -3.21
N ASP A 668 27.01 33.38 -3.76
CA ASP A 668 28.26 33.16 -2.99
C ASP A 668 28.33 34.06 -1.75
N ASP A 669 28.70 33.49 -0.61
CA ASP A 669 28.80 34.11 0.71
C ASP A 669 27.48 34.64 1.32
N ASP A 670 26.31 34.33 0.74
CA ASP A 670 25.02 34.69 1.32
C ASP A 670 24.47 33.55 2.19
N ALA A 671 23.58 33.87 3.10
CA ALA A 671 22.89 32.89 3.95
C ALA A 671 21.42 33.23 4.09
N LEU A 672 20.58 32.19 4.25
CA LEU A 672 19.17 32.37 4.58
C LEU A 672 19.04 32.83 6.04
N VAL A 673 18.19 33.85 6.29
CA VAL A 673 17.99 34.46 7.62
C VAL A 673 16.60 34.21 8.16
N ALA A 674 15.59 34.27 7.30
CA ALA A 674 14.20 34.09 7.72
C ALA A 674 13.33 33.53 6.61
N VAL A 675 12.35 32.72 7.02
CA VAL A 675 11.25 32.24 6.16
C VAL A 675 9.93 32.50 6.90
N ARG A 676 8.93 33.03 6.21
CA ARG A 676 7.60 33.31 6.78
C ARG A 676 6.52 32.93 5.76
N THR A 677 5.36 32.54 6.27
CA THR A 677 4.15 32.44 5.46
C THR A 677 3.75 33.79 4.91
N PHE A 678 3.29 33.86 3.69
CA PHE A 678 2.85 35.06 3.00
C PHE A 678 1.51 34.80 2.30
N ARG A 679 0.56 35.68 2.44
CA ARG A 679 -0.72 35.68 1.71
C ARG A 679 -0.80 36.92 0.82
N THR A 680 -1.59 36.83 -0.24
CA THR A 680 -1.83 38.00 -1.12
C THR A 680 -2.42 39.17 -0.31
N GLY A 681 -1.83 40.34 -0.45
CA GLY A 681 -2.19 41.55 0.32
C GLY A 681 -1.27 41.81 1.52
N ASP A 682 -0.39 40.86 1.88
CA ASP A 682 0.58 41.07 2.98
C ASP A 682 1.68 42.05 2.58
N GLU A 683 2.15 42.77 3.56
CA GLU A 683 3.32 43.63 3.47
C GLU A 683 4.53 42.97 4.15
N VAL A 684 5.67 43.24 3.58
CA VAL A 684 6.96 42.69 4.06
C VAL A 684 7.79 43.79 4.65
N VAL A 685 8.32 43.59 5.85
CA VAL A 685 9.23 44.50 6.53
C VAL A 685 10.55 43.76 6.77
N PHE A 686 11.64 44.21 6.10
CA PHE A 686 13.00 43.79 6.40
C PHE A 686 13.60 44.76 7.41
N ILE A 687 14.26 44.21 8.43
CA ILE A 687 14.96 45.01 9.45
C ILE A 687 16.43 44.59 9.43
N SER A 688 17.32 45.62 9.33
CA SER A 688 18.76 45.38 9.33
C SER A 688 19.35 45.43 10.75
N ALA A 689 20.48 44.77 10.92
CA ALA A 689 21.24 44.74 12.19
C ALA A 689 21.58 46.12 12.70
N LYS A 690 21.86 47.10 11.81
CA LYS A 690 22.16 48.51 12.17
C LYS A 690 20.91 49.41 12.24
N GLY A 691 19.74 48.79 12.53
CA GLY A 691 18.53 49.49 12.93
C GLY A 691 17.78 50.21 11.82
N ARG A 692 17.73 49.68 10.61
CA ARG A 692 16.93 50.20 9.50
C ARG A 692 15.80 49.23 9.08
N ALA A 693 14.66 49.77 8.67
CA ALA A 693 13.51 48.99 8.23
C ALA A 693 13.08 49.36 6.78
N CYS A 694 12.87 48.36 5.93
CA CYS A 694 12.37 48.52 4.57
C CYS A 694 11.03 47.79 4.46
N ARG A 695 9.92 48.56 4.33
CA ARG A 695 8.55 48.06 4.20
C ARG A 695 8.09 48.19 2.74
N PHE A 696 7.59 47.12 2.16
CA PHE A 696 7.11 47.07 0.79
C PHE A 696 5.98 46.05 0.64
N PHE A 697 5.19 46.13 -0.44
CA PHE A 697 4.18 45.13 -0.75
C PHE A 697 4.85 43.82 -1.15
N GLY A 698 4.41 42.70 -0.58
CA GLY A 698 5.06 41.41 -0.83
C GLY A 698 4.91 40.95 -2.28
N GLU A 699 3.89 41.39 -3.02
CA GLU A 699 3.71 41.11 -4.43
C GLU A 699 4.80 41.73 -5.32
N GLU A 700 5.52 42.78 -4.86
CA GLU A 700 6.67 43.32 -5.57
C GLU A 700 7.81 42.27 -5.71
N ALA A 701 7.85 41.27 -4.83
CA ALA A 701 8.64 40.08 -5.04
C ALA A 701 7.83 39.05 -5.84
N ARG A 702 8.01 39.03 -7.16
CA ARG A 702 7.33 38.05 -8.03
C ARG A 702 7.48 36.62 -7.55
N SER A 703 6.42 35.80 -7.72
CA SER A 703 6.50 34.39 -7.42
C SER A 703 7.52 33.68 -8.30
N GLN A 704 8.33 32.80 -7.69
CA GLN A 704 9.41 32.08 -8.35
C GLN A 704 9.45 30.64 -7.88
N GLY A 705 9.93 29.75 -8.72
CA GLY A 705 10.14 28.35 -8.37
C GLY A 705 11.18 28.16 -7.27
N ARG A 706 11.20 26.98 -6.67
CA ARG A 706 11.99 26.63 -5.49
C ARG A 706 13.50 26.91 -5.65
N VAL A 707 14.10 26.64 -6.80
CA VAL A 707 15.54 26.75 -7.06
C VAL A 707 15.92 28.10 -7.70
N SER A 708 15.34 29.20 -7.26
CA SER A 708 15.69 30.55 -7.73
C SER A 708 16.40 31.35 -6.65
N GLN A 709 17.13 32.39 -7.06
CA GLN A 709 17.93 33.26 -6.18
C GLN A 709 17.15 34.39 -5.51
N GLY A 710 15.89 34.61 -5.90
CA GLY A 710 15.13 35.77 -5.46
C GLY A 710 15.53 37.09 -6.11
N VAL A 711 14.99 38.16 -5.58
CA VAL A 711 15.19 39.54 -6.06
C VAL A 711 15.70 40.43 -4.92
N LYS A 712 16.23 41.59 -5.22
CA LYS A 712 16.73 42.52 -4.19
C LYS A 712 15.55 43.06 -3.35
N GLY A 713 15.50 42.70 -2.07
CA GLY A 713 14.49 43.13 -1.09
C GLY A 713 14.85 44.42 -0.38
N MET A 714 16.10 44.58 0.10
CA MET A 714 16.63 45.71 0.82
C MET A 714 18.05 46.04 0.35
N SER A 715 18.43 47.32 0.36
CA SER A 715 19.84 47.81 0.22
C SER A 715 20.29 48.37 1.55
N PHE A 716 21.58 48.24 1.81
CA PHE A 716 22.18 48.73 3.08
C PHE A 716 22.76 50.15 2.87
N LYS A 717 22.78 50.91 3.95
CA LYS A 717 23.36 52.24 3.99
C LYS A 717 24.81 52.18 4.54
N HIS A 718 25.07 51.23 5.43
CA HIS A 718 26.36 51.05 6.11
C HIS A 718 27.03 49.79 5.56
N GLU A 719 28.33 49.85 5.41
CA GLU A 719 29.12 48.66 5.04
C GLU A 719 29.09 47.64 6.17
N GLY A 720 29.06 46.36 5.85
CA GLY A 720 28.91 45.28 6.83
C GLY A 720 27.51 45.14 7.46
N ASP A 721 26.51 45.97 7.08
CA ASP A 721 25.11 45.76 7.54
C ASP A 721 24.46 44.55 6.88
N ARG A 722 23.56 43.90 7.60
CA ARG A 722 22.90 42.70 7.18
C ARG A 722 21.41 42.68 7.61
N VAL A 723 20.61 41.84 7.01
CA VAL A 723 19.25 41.59 7.50
C VAL A 723 19.30 40.84 8.81
N ALA A 724 18.63 41.37 9.85
CA ALA A 724 18.45 40.76 11.15
C ALA A 724 17.13 39.97 11.26
N GLY A 725 16.14 40.36 10.49
CA GLY A 725 14.89 39.65 10.49
C GLY A 725 13.87 40.19 9.49
N MET A 726 12.76 39.43 9.34
CA MET A 726 11.67 39.75 8.42
C MET A 726 10.32 39.54 9.11
N ILE A 727 9.40 40.47 8.90
CA ILE A 727 7.99 40.40 9.27
C ILE A 727 7.14 40.38 8.01
N VAL A 728 6.07 39.62 8.04
CA VAL A 728 5.04 39.55 7.00
C VAL A 728 3.69 39.71 7.68
N THR A 729 2.92 40.73 7.31
CA THR A 729 1.61 41.00 7.86
C THR A 729 0.85 42.01 6.99
N ASN A 730 -0.48 41.93 6.96
CA ASN A 730 -1.36 42.92 6.37
C ASN A 730 -2.15 43.76 7.43
N ASN A 731 -2.00 43.41 8.70
CA ASN A 731 -2.71 44.07 9.78
C ASN A 731 -1.90 45.27 10.30
N PRO A 732 -2.43 46.54 10.15
CA PRO A 732 -1.77 47.77 10.59
C PRO A 732 -1.76 47.94 12.12
N ASP A 733 -2.66 47.22 12.83
CA ASP A 733 -2.84 47.38 14.29
C ASP A 733 -1.93 46.43 15.09
N THR A 734 -1.09 45.68 14.42
CA THR A 734 -0.09 44.80 15.02
C THR A 734 1.22 45.56 15.32
N TYR A 735 2.08 44.90 16.10
CA TYR A 735 3.33 45.53 16.53
C TYR A 735 4.53 44.74 16.02
N ILE A 736 5.66 45.47 15.88
CA ILE A 736 6.98 44.93 15.59
C ILE A 736 7.84 45.11 16.81
N LEU A 737 8.25 43.99 17.41
CA LEU A 737 9.24 43.97 18.48
C LEU A 737 10.64 43.87 17.86
N THR A 738 11.53 44.79 18.23
CA THR A 738 12.97 44.76 17.90
C THR A 738 13.77 44.64 19.18
N VAL A 739 14.69 43.71 19.23
CA VAL A 739 15.53 43.46 20.41
C VAL A 739 16.99 43.45 19.99
N SER A 740 17.80 44.20 20.73
CA SER A 740 19.24 44.26 20.51
C SER A 740 20.01 43.24 21.33
N ARG A 741 21.24 42.98 20.95
CA ARG A 741 22.16 42.05 21.60
C ARG A 741 22.34 42.37 23.11
N HIS A 742 22.39 43.64 23.45
CA HIS A 742 22.55 44.12 24.82
C HIS A 742 21.24 44.21 25.62
N GLY A 743 20.15 43.56 25.17
CA GLY A 743 18.92 43.46 25.92
C GLY A 743 18.00 44.67 25.84
N MET A 744 18.28 45.64 24.97
CA MET A 744 17.35 46.75 24.70
C MET A 744 16.28 46.30 23.71
N GLY A 745 15.02 46.60 24.00
CA GLY A 745 13.96 46.28 23.12
C GLY A 745 12.83 47.29 23.10
N LYS A 746 12.07 47.28 22.05
CA LYS A 746 10.90 48.14 21.91
C LYS A 746 9.85 47.52 20.98
N ARG A 747 8.62 47.86 21.27
CA ARG A 747 7.47 47.57 20.46
C ARG A 747 7.03 48.81 19.67
N THR A 748 6.89 48.69 18.35
CA THR A 748 6.48 49.80 17.46
C THR A 748 5.32 49.32 16.60
N LYS A 749 4.24 50.12 16.53
CA LYS A 749 3.06 49.81 15.73
C LYS A 749 3.43 49.67 14.23
N MET A 750 2.87 48.68 13.55
CA MET A 750 3.03 48.52 12.10
C MET A 750 2.49 49.74 11.34
N GLY A 751 1.30 50.19 11.71
CA GLY A 751 0.61 51.37 11.22
C GLY A 751 0.15 51.30 9.76
N THR A 752 -0.68 52.25 9.34
CA THR A 752 -1.24 52.30 7.98
C THR A 752 -0.25 52.82 6.93
N ALA A 753 0.90 53.33 7.30
CA ALA A 753 1.88 54.03 6.48
C ALA A 753 1.34 55.37 5.87
N LYS A 754 0.15 55.80 6.25
CA LYS A 754 -0.41 57.10 5.82
C LYS A 754 0.17 58.26 6.65
N LYS A 755 0.12 59.46 6.11
CA LYS A 755 0.42 60.66 6.86
C LYS A 755 -0.76 61.02 7.78
N ILE A 756 -0.49 61.16 9.07
CA ILE A 756 -1.44 61.57 10.10
C ILE A 756 -0.89 62.82 10.82
N PRO A 757 -1.75 63.65 11.47
CA PRO A 757 -1.33 64.79 12.27
C PRO A 757 -0.32 64.38 13.36
N ASP A 758 0.74 65.14 13.56
CA ASP A 758 1.68 64.94 14.65
C ASP A 758 1.18 65.69 15.86
N LEU A 759 0.52 64.97 16.79
CA LEU A 759 -0.08 65.51 18.02
C LEU A 759 0.94 65.55 19.15
N ASP A 760 0.82 66.51 20.07
CA ASP A 760 1.52 66.53 21.35
C ASP A 760 0.85 65.66 22.43
N SER A 761 1.28 65.72 23.68
CA SER A 761 0.71 64.99 24.81
C SER A 761 -0.72 65.40 25.18
N GLU A 762 -1.14 66.58 24.77
CA GLU A 762 -2.46 67.16 25.03
C GLU A 762 -3.42 67.01 23.80
N GLY A 763 -2.95 66.34 22.75
CA GLY A 763 -3.75 66.09 21.54
C GLY A 763 -3.77 67.24 20.55
N VAL A 764 -2.94 68.28 20.72
CA VAL A 764 -2.87 69.44 19.83
C VAL A 764 -1.84 69.18 18.75
N GLN A 765 -2.21 69.53 17.49
CA GLN A 765 -1.34 69.33 16.34
C GLN A 765 -0.09 70.22 16.41
N LYS A 766 1.08 69.61 16.34
CA LYS A 766 2.35 70.28 16.27
C LYS A 766 2.52 70.99 14.94
N VAL A 767 3.16 72.15 14.95
CA VAL A 767 3.56 72.89 13.75
C VAL A 767 5.07 72.73 13.48
N ASP A 768 5.45 72.87 12.24
CA ASP A 768 6.88 72.89 11.85
C ASP A 768 7.51 74.26 12.03
N LYS A 769 8.78 74.42 11.65
CA LYS A 769 9.51 75.72 11.71
C LYS A 769 9.01 76.82 10.83
N HIS A 770 7.98 76.59 10.01
CA HIS A 770 7.29 77.55 9.13
C HIS A 770 5.81 77.70 9.52
N ASP A 771 5.40 77.30 10.76
CA ASP A 771 4.05 77.30 11.30
C ASP A 771 3.05 76.49 10.51
N GLU A 772 3.52 75.53 9.64
CA GLU A 772 2.63 74.62 8.94
C GLU A 772 2.33 73.33 9.80
N PRO A 773 1.10 72.79 9.70
CA PRO A 773 0.71 71.56 10.43
C PRO A 773 1.67 70.44 10.18
N LYS A 774 2.35 69.99 11.25
CA LYS A 774 3.31 68.91 11.16
C LYS A 774 2.60 67.55 11.01
N MET A 775 2.99 66.82 9.98
CA MET A 775 2.47 65.47 9.69
C MET A 775 3.56 64.40 10.00
N LYS A 776 3.15 63.35 10.65
CA LYS A 776 3.99 62.15 10.86
C LYS A 776 3.44 61.01 10.06
N THR A 777 4.24 59.96 9.81
CA THR A 777 3.77 58.74 9.20
C THR A 777 3.30 57.79 10.31
N ASP A 778 2.08 57.27 10.16
CA ASP A 778 1.55 56.23 11.03
C ASP A 778 2.35 54.94 10.85
N GLY A 779 3.04 54.53 11.89
CA GLY A 779 3.91 53.37 11.86
C GLY A 779 5.10 53.43 10.90
N TYR A 780 5.39 52.37 10.22
CA TYR A 780 6.50 52.29 9.26
C TYR A 780 6.10 52.80 7.88
N ARG A 781 6.89 53.79 7.36
CA ARG A 781 6.70 54.28 5.99
C ARG A 781 6.87 53.18 4.95
N ARG A 782 5.95 53.05 4.03
CA ARG A 782 6.06 52.18 2.87
C ARG A 782 7.12 52.71 1.90
N THR A 783 8.00 51.85 1.43
CA THR A 783 9.07 52.15 0.46
C THR A 783 8.96 51.21 -0.72
N LYS A 784 9.69 51.44 -1.80
CA LYS A 784 9.84 50.47 -2.87
C LYS A 784 10.77 49.35 -2.43
N ARG A 785 10.54 48.14 -2.92
CA ARG A 785 11.46 47.01 -2.76
C ARG A 785 12.88 47.39 -3.19
N GLY A 786 13.87 46.99 -2.45
CA GLY A 786 15.29 47.30 -2.69
C GLY A 786 15.73 48.66 -2.17
N ALA A 787 14.88 49.44 -1.46
CA ALA A 787 15.25 50.70 -0.84
C ALA A 787 16.22 50.51 0.35
N LYS A 788 16.95 51.60 0.71
CA LYS A 788 17.84 51.63 1.91
C LYS A 788 17.07 51.70 3.25
N GLY A 789 15.72 51.73 3.20
CA GLY A 789 14.83 51.73 4.33
C GLY A 789 14.90 53.00 5.19
N VAL A 790 14.13 53.00 6.28
CA VAL A 790 14.07 54.10 7.29
C VAL A 790 14.66 53.65 8.62
N LYS A 791 15.18 54.58 9.47
CA LYS A 791 15.62 54.21 10.79
C LYS A 791 14.48 53.66 11.63
N THR A 792 14.70 52.51 12.30
CA THR A 792 13.76 51.89 13.23
C THR A 792 14.18 51.95 14.67
N MET A 793 15.44 51.72 14.96
CA MET A 793 16.00 51.76 16.31
C MET A 793 17.34 52.52 16.31
N LEU A 794 17.63 53.23 17.36
CA LEU A 794 19.00 53.77 17.61
C LEU A 794 19.79 52.68 18.25
N ILE A 795 20.85 52.26 17.55
CA ILE A 795 21.80 51.24 17.96
C ILE A 795 23.15 51.89 18.16
N ASP A 796 23.82 51.57 19.27
CA ASP A 796 25.19 51.98 19.54
C ASP A 796 26.18 51.21 18.65
N ASP A 797 27.41 51.71 18.46
CA ASP A 797 28.37 51.12 17.50
C ASP A 797 28.70 49.66 17.81
N GLU A 798 28.75 49.31 19.12
CA GLU A 798 29.04 47.96 19.63
C GLU A 798 27.82 47.06 19.76
N ASP A 799 26.59 47.56 19.49
CA ASP A 799 25.33 46.81 19.59
C ASP A 799 24.73 46.55 18.20
N GLU A 800 23.85 45.58 18.10
CA GLU A 800 23.12 45.27 16.88
C GLU A 800 21.76 44.65 17.20
N ILE A 801 20.78 44.79 16.30
CA ILE A 801 19.52 44.04 16.40
C ILE A 801 19.79 42.60 16.08
N VAL A 802 19.47 41.71 17.05
CA VAL A 802 19.61 40.27 16.91
C VAL A 802 18.27 39.55 16.61
N THR A 803 17.17 40.14 17.04
CA THR A 803 15.86 39.52 16.87
C THR A 803 14.76 40.54 16.50
N VAL A 804 13.88 40.09 15.59
CA VAL A 804 12.69 40.82 15.18
C VAL A 804 11.52 39.88 15.28
N ARG A 805 10.41 40.28 15.96
CA ARG A 805 9.20 39.46 16.11
C ARG A 805 7.96 40.26 15.77
N HIS A 806 6.99 39.57 15.17
CA HIS A 806 5.65 40.07 14.95
C HIS A 806 4.80 39.80 16.20
N ILE A 807 4.12 40.82 16.69
CA ILE A 807 3.25 40.77 17.85
C ILE A 807 1.83 41.15 17.38
N PRO A 808 1.00 40.17 17.02
CA PRO A 808 -0.38 40.41 16.64
C PRO A 808 -1.27 40.71 17.84
N ASP A 809 -1.00 40.08 18.99
CA ASP A 809 -1.75 40.21 20.20
C ASP A 809 -0.84 40.64 21.39
N LEU A 810 -1.34 41.45 22.28
CA LEU A 810 -0.64 41.94 23.44
C LEU A 810 -0.61 40.93 24.60
N ASP A 811 -1.48 39.95 24.58
CA ASP A 811 -1.53 38.86 25.56
C ASP A 811 -0.60 37.71 25.17
N ASP A 812 -0.01 37.77 23.97
CA ASP A 812 1.07 36.87 23.57
C ASP A 812 2.19 36.85 24.60
N GLN A 813 2.74 35.71 24.86
CA GLN A 813 3.88 35.57 25.76
C GLN A 813 5.21 35.48 24.99
N LEU A 814 6.22 36.13 25.55
CA LEU A 814 7.53 36.28 24.97
C LEU A 814 8.56 35.58 25.85
N PHE A 815 9.36 34.73 25.28
CA PHE A 815 10.52 34.12 25.92
C PHE A 815 11.78 34.79 25.40
N LEU A 816 12.45 35.56 26.25
CA LEU A 816 13.76 36.14 25.94
C LEU A 816 14.86 35.16 26.38
N LEU A 817 15.78 34.88 25.50
CA LEU A 817 16.80 33.87 25.66
C LEU A 817 18.17 34.55 25.65
N ALA A 818 18.94 34.34 26.69
CA ALA A 818 20.33 34.84 26.83
C ALA A 818 21.35 33.71 26.51
N GLN A 819 22.54 34.06 26.13
CA GLN A 819 23.62 33.13 25.75
C GLN A 819 24.01 32.20 26.91
N SER A 820 23.92 32.67 28.16
CA SER A 820 24.14 31.85 29.36
C SER A 820 23.06 30.76 29.59
N GLY A 821 22.01 30.68 28.76
CA GLY A 821 20.86 29.79 28.96
C GLY A 821 19.80 30.35 29.89
N MET A 822 19.94 31.58 30.40
CA MET A 822 18.86 32.25 31.14
C MET A 822 17.69 32.58 30.23
N MET A 823 16.48 32.31 30.69
CA MET A 823 15.25 32.63 29.99
C MET A 823 14.30 33.45 30.88
N ILE A 824 13.73 34.50 30.33
CA ILE A 824 12.66 35.26 30.97
C ILE A 824 11.39 35.13 30.13
N ARG A 825 10.27 34.89 30.80
CA ARG A 825 8.92 34.87 30.19
C ARG A 825 8.22 36.15 30.61
N ILE A 826 7.73 36.94 29.62
CA ILE A 826 7.00 38.19 29.85
C ILE A 826 5.79 38.24 28.89
N ARG A 827 4.73 38.98 29.25
CA ARG A 827 3.66 39.34 28.31
C ARG A 827 4.15 40.35 27.29
N ALA A 828 3.68 40.31 26.06
CA ALA A 828 3.95 41.30 25.04
C ALA A 828 3.51 42.71 25.47
N SER A 829 2.40 42.83 26.20
CA SER A 829 1.92 44.07 26.82
C SER A 829 2.95 44.78 27.73
N GLN A 830 3.79 44.02 28.43
CA GLN A 830 4.84 44.57 29.32
C GLN A 830 6.02 45.18 28.56
N THR A 831 6.13 44.96 27.24
CA THR A 831 7.15 45.66 26.44
C THR A 831 6.66 47.06 26.10
N LYS A 832 7.47 48.07 26.36
CA LYS A 832 7.08 49.46 26.19
C LYS A 832 6.76 49.79 24.72
N GLU A 833 5.60 50.27 24.46
CA GLU A 833 5.25 50.91 23.18
C GLU A 833 5.99 52.23 23.02
N THR A 834 6.64 52.45 21.90
CA THR A 834 7.28 53.71 21.59
C THR A 834 6.58 54.38 20.39
N THR A 835 6.00 55.57 20.64
CA THR A 835 5.38 56.41 19.63
C THR A 835 6.36 56.92 18.59
N GLY A 836 7.65 56.97 18.92
CA GLY A 836 8.70 57.40 18.02
C GLY A 836 9.51 56.19 17.47
N ARG A 837 9.63 56.07 16.15
CA ARG A 837 10.43 55.00 15.50
C ARG A 837 11.91 55.06 15.86
N VAL A 838 12.45 56.24 16.11
CA VAL A 838 13.89 56.47 16.29
C VAL A 838 14.21 56.65 17.78
N THR A 839 14.13 55.55 18.55
CA THR A 839 14.45 55.49 19.96
C THR A 839 15.35 54.31 20.26
N ARG A 840 16.05 54.29 21.40
CA ARG A 840 16.85 53.15 21.86
C ARG A 840 16.02 52.01 22.44
N GLY A 841 14.74 52.24 22.74
CA GLY A 841 13.89 51.26 23.44
C GLY A 841 14.13 51.31 24.97
N THR A 842 13.61 50.28 25.63
CA THR A 842 13.75 50.03 27.08
C THR A 842 14.48 48.72 27.30
N ARG A 843 15.04 48.55 28.49
CA ARG A 843 15.70 47.31 28.87
C ARG A 843 14.66 46.24 29.14
N LEU A 844 14.73 45.14 28.40
CA LEU A 844 13.85 43.97 28.56
C LEU A 844 14.46 42.92 29.50
N MET A 845 15.80 42.81 29.50
CA MET A 845 16.54 41.86 30.34
C MET A 845 17.83 42.54 30.85
N GLU A 846 18.20 42.34 32.13
CA GLU A 846 19.44 42.83 32.69
C GLU A 846 20.57 41.85 32.39
N LEU A 847 21.52 42.24 31.60
CA LEU A 847 22.64 41.43 31.10
C LEU A 847 24.01 41.95 31.57
N ARG A 848 24.06 42.96 32.45
CA ARG A 848 25.31 43.50 32.97
C ARG A 848 25.72 42.78 34.22
N GLU A 849 27.02 42.67 34.40
CA GLU A 849 27.62 42.25 35.69
C GLU A 849 27.13 43.13 36.84
N ARG A 850 26.90 42.54 38.00
CA ARG A 850 26.72 43.27 39.26
C ARG A 850 28.00 43.17 40.05
N ASP A 851 28.46 44.31 40.64
CA ASP A 851 29.61 44.33 41.55
C ASP A 851 29.26 43.62 42.88
N LYS A 852 30.23 43.44 43.75
CA LYS A 852 30.05 42.78 45.04
C LYS A 852 29.02 43.48 45.94
N ASP A 853 28.72 44.76 45.69
CA ASP A 853 27.74 45.56 46.42
C ASP A 853 26.37 45.60 45.74
N GLY A 854 26.15 44.72 44.68
CA GLY A 854 24.90 44.65 43.93
C GLY A 854 24.65 45.80 42.95
N LYS A 855 25.58 46.74 42.77
CA LYS A 855 25.49 47.83 41.81
C LYS A 855 25.80 47.36 40.39
N ARG A 856 25.11 47.97 39.41
CA ARG A 856 25.25 47.62 37.99
C ARG A 856 26.65 48.00 37.49
N GLY A 857 27.38 47.02 36.96
CA GLY A 857 28.63 47.24 36.26
C GLY A 857 28.45 47.84 34.85
N ASN A 858 29.57 48.29 34.26
CA ASN A 858 29.59 48.85 32.91
C ASN A 858 29.74 47.77 31.82
N LYS A 859 30.17 46.57 32.18
CA LYS A 859 30.36 45.46 31.19
C LYS A 859 29.14 44.59 31.12
N PHE A 860 28.83 44.15 29.91
CA PHE A 860 27.83 43.11 29.67
C PHE A 860 28.47 41.74 29.91
N SER A 861 27.85 40.93 30.75
CA SER A 861 28.29 39.56 31.06
C SER A 861 27.56 38.52 30.23
N ASP A 862 26.53 38.94 29.54
CA ASP A 862 25.67 38.05 28.75
C ASP A 862 25.06 38.81 27.55
N GLU A 863 24.54 38.09 26.57
CA GLU A 863 23.96 38.63 25.34
C GLU A 863 22.64 37.95 25.05
N ILE A 864 21.64 38.69 24.50
CA ILE A 864 20.43 38.07 23.96
C ILE A 864 20.72 37.42 22.60
N ILE A 865 20.33 36.14 22.47
CA ILE A 865 20.50 35.36 21.26
C ILE A 865 19.20 35.15 20.50
N GLY A 866 18.04 35.25 21.19
CA GLY A 866 16.76 35.05 20.56
C GLY A 866 15.58 35.46 21.42
N VAL A 867 14.45 35.66 20.75
CA VAL A 867 13.13 35.83 21.38
C VAL A 867 12.15 34.88 20.69
N ALA A 868 11.46 34.05 21.45
CA ALA A 868 10.36 33.21 20.95
C ALA A 868 9.03 33.81 21.39
N ARG A 869 7.97 33.57 20.59
CA ARG A 869 6.61 33.98 20.88
C ARG A 869 5.75 32.71 21.09
N LEU A 870 4.95 32.71 22.15
CA LEU A 870 3.88 31.77 22.38
C LEU A 870 2.53 32.51 22.18
N PRO A 871 1.71 32.11 21.20
CA PRO A 871 0.39 32.76 20.98
C PRO A 871 -0.54 32.56 22.17
N ALA A 872 -1.32 33.60 22.49
CA ALA A 872 -2.33 33.55 23.56
C ALA A 872 -3.41 32.48 23.32
N GLU A 873 -3.75 32.21 22.05
CA GLU A 873 -4.70 31.18 21.61
C GLU A 873 -4.34 29.73 22.03
N LEU A 874 -3.10 29.48 22.43
CA LEU A 874 -2.61 28.16 22.87
C LEU A 874 -2.53 28.05 24.39
N LEU A 875 -3.06 29.00 25.11
CA LEU A 875 -3.14 29.05 26.58
C LEU A 875 -4.58 28.82 27.01
N ASP A 876 -4.81 27.96 27.98
CA ASP A 876 -6.15 27.77 28.55
C ASP A 876 -6.65 29.07 29.25
N ASP A 877 -7.95 29.32 29.20
CA ASP A 877 -8.59 30.54 29.79
C ASP A 877 -8.25 30.69 31.28
N GLU A 878 -8.12 29.60 32.03
CA GLU A 878 -7.70 29.59 33.45
C GLU A 878 -6.25 30.11 33.65
N GLU A 879 -5.35 29.94 32.70
CA GLU A 879 -3.97 30.50 32.79
C GLU A 879 -3.92 32.00 32.48
N ASN A 880 -4.89 32.56 31.79
CA ASN A 880 -5.01 33.98 31.56
C ASN A 880 -5.56 34.74 32.78
N GLU A 881 -6.54 34.19 33.49
CA GLU A 881 -7.13 34.78 34.71
C GLU A 881 -6.12 34.90 35.86
N VAL A 882 -5.29 33.89 36.10
CA VAL A 882 -4.25 33.92 37.16
C VAL A 882 -3.21 35.02 36.97
N LEU A 883 -2.99 35.50 35.73
CA LEU A 883 -2.09 36.63 35.47
C LEU A 883 -2.76 38.00 35.71
N ASP A 884 -4.07 38.10 35.54
CA ASP A 884 -4.80 39.34 35.79
C ASP A 884 -5.03 39.60 37.27
N ASP A 885 -5.19 38.55 38.08
CA ASP A 885 -5.27 38.65 39.57
C ASP A 885 -3.93 39.11 40.20
N VAL A 886 -2.79 38.77 39.61
CA VAL A 886 -1.48 39.19 40.10
C VAL A 886 -1.13 40.65 39.71
N ILE A 887 -1.74 41.15 38.60
CA ILE A 887 -1.55 42.55 38.17
C ILE A 887 -2.44 43.51 38.95
N GLY A 888 -3.68 43.06 39.28
CA GLY A 888 -4.65 43.86 40.06
C GLY A 888 -4.26 44.14 41.54
N SER A 889 -3.31 43.33 42.10
CA SER A 889 -2.90 43.47 43.50
C SER A 889 -1.71 44.39 43.74
N GLU A 890 -1.08 44.98 42.67
CA GLU A 890 0.05 45.93 42.79
C GLU A 890 -0.35 47.40 42.52
N GLU A 891 -1.65 47.71 42.28
CA GLU A 891 -2.15 49.10 42.15
C GLU A 891 -2.91 49.63 43.35
N GLU A 892 -2.91 48.94 44.54
CA GLU A 892 -3.38 49.45 45.81
C GLU A 892 -2.22 49.90 46.74
#